data_941bbe6002ee74cf076730831d16e509
#
_entry.id   941bbe6002ee74cf076730831d16e509
#
_cell.length_a   1.000
_cell.length_b   1.000
_cell.length_c   1.000
_cell.angle_alpha   90.00
_cell.angle_beta   90.00
_cell.angle_gamma   90.00
#
_symmetry.space_group_name_H-M   'P 1'
#
loop_
_entity.id
_entity.type
_entity.pdbx_description
1 polymer ?
#
loop_
_entity_poly.entity_id
_entity_poly.type
_entity_poly.pdbx_seq_one_letter_code
_entity_poly.pdbx_strand_id
1 'polypeptide(L)'
;MPAPIRLKPVSLGFSVMLAAGYACAASTTLPELSIDADTLIDDPRVKEVSTATRTSTPARYVPQAIDTVKTSSVLDYGTNDLGTALSGLPSVSSAADTRFDGLRIRGFDASNDFYLDGIRDDSQYVRDLHNIERIEVLKGPAAVLYGRGSQGGIVNRVSKLPQAGRRSTLEAQGGSEDLRSLYADLSTDPSENVSLRLNMGNQDSNSFRDDVSSSRQLFAPSISWQLTPALNWLVQYEYSRYDRTPDRGIPGVGGRPADVHRGTTYGDDRDYIDDRSQSLRSKLTYELNDNWQLRQTLGVFKLDSDFDNTYLTGYDPTTRRVTRQHWQQDLTTRNVFNNLELEGLVETFGLEHRLLTGLETGSQHRDPTLYTAATSGAGFQAVPALDLFKPDRNQSHTGRMIVSSDNHTEVESRGLYVQDQLRLNDQWQVLGGLRYDRFEVETTNQLRGIKDQRDSNSTSPRVGVVWTPVQDHSFYASWTKTFSPVGGGLIGITPGASGNANDLSPEMTRQKEIGVKSDWLNERLTTTLAVYELELYNRRTTDPVNPTITLLTGLQRSRGIELTATGQLASHWYLRGGIGLQDATIVEDDNGLEGNRVSNVARRNGSVFLTWKPEMGWYAETGLTLSGERYADNQNTTVLPGYGRWDALAGFRQKDWDVRAALNNLTDRTYYSSATSAGQIRVGDPRNLVVTGTYSF
;
A
#
# COMPACT_ATOMS: atom_id res chain seq x y z
N MET A 1 -18.55 1.85 -31.10
CA MET A 1 -17.70 0.74 -31.56
C MET A 1 -16.30 1.09 -31.10
N PRO A 2 -15.66 0.31 -30.26
CA PRO A 2 -14.30 0.64 -29.78
C PRO A 2 -13.30 0.45 -30.91
N ALA A 3 -12.38 1.39 -31.05
CA ALA A 3 -11.30 1.36 -32.05
C ALA A 3 -10.28 0.25 -31.71
N PRO A 4 -9.70 -0.41 -32.72
CA PRO A 4 -8.73 -1.47 -32.49
C PRO A 4 -7.40 -0.93 -31.99
N ILE A 5 -6.84 -1.58 -30.99
CA ILE A 5 -5.50 -1.35 -30.44
C ILE A 5 -4.46 -1.59 -31.54
N ARG A 6 -3.80 -0.53 -32.01
CA ARG A 6 -2.65 -0.66 -32.91
C ARG A 6 -1.37 -0.78 -32.06
N LEU A 7 -0.93 -2.01 -31.84
CA LEU A 7 0.43 -2.29 -31.38
C LEU A 7 1.42 -1.96 -32.52
N LYS A 8 2.26 -0.96 -32.32
CA LYS A 8 3.39 -0.72 -33.23
C LYS A 8 4.44 -1.81 -32.97
N PRO A 9 4.94 -2.49 -34.01
CA PRO A 9 5.99 -3.48 -33.83
C PRO A 9 7.30 -2.76 -33.48
N VAL A 10 7.84 -3.04 -32.29
CA VAL A 10 9.17 -2.64 -31.88
C VAL A 10 10.12 -3.78 -32.25
N SER A 11 10.86 -3.60 -33.35
CA SER A 11 11.98 -4.48 -33.70
C SER A 11 13.19 -4.12 -32.83
N LEU A 12 13.43 -4.86 -31.77
CA LEU A 12 14.68 -4.82 -31.00
C LEU A 12 15.62 -5.91 -31.51
N GLY A 13 16.67 -5.52 -32.20
CA GLY A 13 17.83 -6.35 -32.46
C GLY A 13 18.69 -6.46 -31.20
N PHE A 14 18.69 -7.63 -30.57
CA PHE A 14 19.56 -7.94 -29.43
C PHE A 14 20.79 -8.68 -29.96
N SER A 15 21.96 -8.03 -29.90
CA SER A 15 23.26 -8.71 -30.00
C SER A 15 23.85 -8.82 -28.59
N VAL A 16 23.63 -9.96 -27.94
CA VAL A 16 24.29 -10.29 -26.67
C VAL A 16 25.60 -11.01 -27.00
N MET A 17 26.74 -10.38 -26.72
CA MET A 17 28.03 -11.08 -26.70
C MET A 17 28.12 -11.95 -25.44
N LEU A 18 27.97 -13.25 -25.60
CA LEU A 18 28.30 -14.26 -24.58
C LEU A 18 29.83 -14.51 -24.63
N ALA A 19 30.53 -14.00 -23.62
CA ALA A 19 31.87 -14.51 -23.30
C ALA A 19 31.71 -15.67 -22.33
N ALA A 20 31.75 -16.90 -22.83
CA ALA A 20 31.71 -18.12 -22.02
C ALA A 20 33.11 -18.39 -21.46
N GLY A 21 33.29 -18.10 -20.17
CA GLY A 21 34.42 -18.63 -19.39
C GLY A 21 33.98 -19.93 -18.68
N TYR A 22 34.58 -21.04 -19.00
CA TYR A 22 34.38 -22.28 -18.27
C TYR A 22 35.07 -22.19 -16.89
N ALA A 23 34.29 -22.08 -15.84
CA ALA A 23 34.71 -22.34 -14.47
C ALA A 23 33.92 -23.53 -13.94
N CYS A 24 34.65 -24.50 -13.40
CA CYS A 24 34.09 -25.68 -12.76
C CYS A 24 33.53 -25.23 -11.39
N ALA A 25 32.23 -25.11 -11.27
CA ALA A 25 31.54 -24.67 -10.05
C ALA A 25 31.01 -25.86 -9.26
N ALA A 26 31.22 -25.84 -7.94
CA ALA A 26 30.40 -26.64 -7.04
C ALA A 26 28.95 -26.16 -7.17
N SER A 27 27.98 -27.06 -7.42
CA SER A 27 26.59 -26.74 -7.66
C SER A 27 25.94 -26.19 -6.39
N THR A 28 25.82 -24.89 -6.29
CA THR A 28 24.89 -24.24 -5.39
C THR A 28 23.58 -24.06 -6.16
N THR A 29 22.57 -24.86 -5.87
CA THR A 29 21.21 -24.73 -6.45
C THR A 29 20.55 -23.49 -5.88
N LEU A 30 19.81 -22.73 -6.73
CA LEU A 30 18.90 -21.70 -6.25
C LEU A 30 17.91 -22.35 -5.28
N PRO A 31 17.67 -21.77 -4.08
CA PRO A 31 16.68 -22.32 -3.18
C PRO A 31 15.31 -22.30 -3.87
N GLU A 32 14.68 -23.47 -3.91
CA GLU A 32 13.31 -23.63 -4.33
C GLU A 32 12.44 -22.69 -3.47
N LEU A 33 11.52 -21.98 -4.07
CA LEU A 33 10.56 -21.13 -3.35
C LEU A 33 9.55 -22.05 -2.65
N SER A 34 10.02 -22.79 -1.62
CA SER A 34 9.17 -23.59 -0.78
C SER A 34 8.37 -22.65 0.12
N ILE A 35 7.18 -22.29 -0.33
CA ILE A 35 6.18 -21.79 0.59
C ILE A 35 5.74 -23.01 1.38
N ASP A 36 6.17 -23.11 2.63
CA ASP A 36 5.76 -24.16 3.57
C ASP A 36 4.23 -24.24 3.59
N ALA A 37 3.66 -25.16 2.81
CA ALA A 37 2.28 -25.56 2.92
C ALA A 37 2.15 -26.37 4.21
N ASP A 38 1.35 -25.88 5.14
CA ASP A 38 0.93 -26.56 6.35
C ASP A 38 1.96 -26.74 7.48
N THR A 39 2.26 -25.66 8.13
CA THR A 39 2.25 -25.78 9.60
C THR A 39 0.83 -25.41 10.06
N LEU A 40 0.13 -26.34 10.67
CA LEU A 40 -1.15 -26.14 11.41
C LEU A 40 -1.03 -25.05 12.50
N ILE A 41 0.13 -24.46 12.64
CA ILE A 41 0.49 -23.38 13.55
C ILE A 41 0.67 -22.14 12.69
N ASP A 42 -0.22 -21.18 12.83
CA ASP A 42 -0.11 -19.82 12.26
C ASP A 42 1.10 -19.08 12.88
N ASP A 43 2.31 -19.48 12.50
CA ASP A 43 3.52 -18.72 12.87
C ASP A 43 3.40 -17.31 12.25
N PRO A 44 3.38 -16.24 13.05
CA PRO A 44 3.26 -14.88 12.52
C PRO A 44 4.49 -14.42 11.73
N ARG A 45 5.58 -15.18 11.75
CA ARG A 45 6.84 -14.85 11.04
C ARG A 45 6.74 -15.15 9.56
N VAL A 46 7.42 -14.33 8.78
CA VAL A 46 7.76 -14.58 7.38
C VAL A 46 9.27 -14.67 7.29
N LYS A 47 9.81 -15.87 7.00
CA LYS A 47 11.26 -16.12 6.98
C LYS A 47 11.93 -15.51 5.76
N GLU A 48 11.27 -15.53 4.61
CA GLU A 48 11.79 -15.02 3.34
C GLU A 48 10.91 -13.91 2.81
N VAL A 49 11.54 -12.86 2.32
CA VAL A 49 10.87 -11.70 1.75
C VAL A 49 11.38 -11.46 0.34
N SER A 50 10.49 -11.36 -0.61
CA SER A 50 10.83 -11.07 -2.00
C SER A 50 10.77 -9.58 -2.34
N THR A 51 9.98 -8.79 -1.62
CA THR A 51 9.78 -7.38 -1.92
C THR A 51 11.08 -6.56 -1.84
N ALA A 52 11.96 -6.86 -0.89
CA ALA A 52 13.16 -6.05 -0.68
C ALA A 52 14.27 -6.27 -1.71
N THR A 53 14.31 -7.43 -2.37
CA THR A 53 15.41 -7.83 -3.28
C THR A 53 14.93 -8.38 -4.62
N ARG A 54 13.63 -8.68 -4.77
CA ARG A 54 13.02 -9.46 -5.88
C ARG A 54 13.65 -10.84 -6.09
N THR A 55 14.41 -11.31 -5.11
CA THR A 55 14.97 -12.66 -5.02
C THR A 55 14.51 -13.28 -3.71
N SER A 56 14.53 -14.61 -3.59
CA SER A 56 14.30 -15.30 -2.32
C SER A 56 15.50 -15.04 -1.39
N THR A 57 15.32 -14.09 -0.47
CA THR A 57 16.39 -13.67 0.45
C THR A 57 15.87 -13.73 1.89
N PRO A 58 16.56 -14.45 2.80
CA PRO A 58 16.20 -14.41 4.20
C PRO A 58 16.18 -12.99 4.74
N ALA A 59 15.10 -12.64 5.47
CA ALA A 59 14.85 -11.28 5.93
C ALA A 59 16.02 -10.67 6.70
N ARG A 60 16.82 -11.49 7.41
CA ARG A 60 17.99 -11.06 8.17
C ARG A 60 19.14 -10.52 7.30
N TYR A 61 19.22 -10.94 6.03
CA TYR A 61 20.29 -10.49 5.10
C TYR A 61 19.86 -9.31 4.23
N VAL A 62 18.66 -8.80 4.43
CA VAL A 62 18.17 -7.58 3.75
C VAL A 62 18.63 -6.34 4.51
N PRO A 63 19.46 -5.45 3.94
CA PRO A 63 19.95 -4.26 4.62
C PRO A 63 18.93 -3.11 4.60
N GLN A 64 17.69 -3.38 4.98
CA GLN A 64 16.60 -2.42 5.05
C GLN A 64 15.48 -2.96 5.96
N ALA A 65 14.76 -2.07 6.65
CA ALA A 65 13.61 -2.45 7.45
C ALA A 65 12.44 -2.87 6.55
N ILE A 66 11.85 -4.01 6.86
CA ILE A 66 10.64 -4.54 6.22
C ILE A 66 9.72 -5.12 7.29
N ASP A 67 8.46 -4.72 7.26
CA ASP A 67 7.44 -5.30 8.12
C ASP A 67 6.51 -6.17 7.28
N THR A 68 6.04 -7.25 7.88
CA THR A 68 5.10 -8.17 7.25
C THR A 68 3.87 -8.36 8.13
N VAL A 69 2.69 -8.28 7.52
CA VAL A 69 1.41 -8.53 8.18
C VAL A 69 0.69 -9.65 7.43
N LYS A 70 0.42 -10.78 8.08
CA LYS A 70 -0.48 -11.81 7.56
C LYS A 70 -1.90 -11.29 7.57
N THR A 71 -2.62 -11.39 6.44
CA THR A 71 -3.97 -10.84 6.33
C THR A 71 -4.98 -11.53 7.24
N SER A 72 -4.80 -12.82 7.55
CA SER A 72 -5.60 -13.54 8.56
C SER A 72 -5.61 -12.78 9.90
N SER A 73 -4.46 -12.23 10.33
CA SER A 73 -4.35 -11.54 11.62
C SER A 73 -5.14 -10.23 11.73
N VAL A 74 -5.66 -9.71 10.62
CA VAL A 74 -6.50 -8.50 10.58
C VAL A 74 -7.92 -8.81 10.14
N LEU A 75 -8.11 -9.77 9.22
CA LEU A 75 -9.43 -10.25 8.80
C LEU A 75 -10.17 -10.94 9.96
N ASP A 76 -9.45 -11.60 10.88
CA ASP A 76 -10.00 -12.19 12.10
C ASP A 76 -10.70 -11.15 13.00
N TYR A 77 -10.33 -9.88 12.89
CA TYR A 77 -10.98 -8.74 13.56
C TYR A 77 -12.03 -8.04 12.67
N GLY A 78 -12.39 -8.61 11.53
CA GLY A 78 -13.32 -8.02 10.57
C GLY A 78 -12.75 -6.83 9.78
N THR A 79 -11.43 -6.62 9.84
CA THR A 79 -10.77 -5.51 9.15
C THR A 79 -10.44 -5.88 7.71
N ASN A 80 -11.09 -5.23 6.75
CA ASN A 80 -10.81 -5.34 5.31
C ASN A 80 -10.47 -3.95 4.72
N ASP A 81 -9.53 -3.25 5.36
CA ASP A 81 -9.06 -1.90 5.03
C ASP A 81 -7.56 -1.80 5.29
N LEU A 82 -6.77 -1.43 4.26
CA LEU A 82 -5.31 -1.34 4.35
C LEU A 82 -4.84 -0.31 5.39
N GLY A 83 -5.51 0.83 5.46
CA GLY A 83 -5.14 1.89 6.40
C GLY A 83 -5.23 1.42 7.85
N THR A 84 -6.31 0.70 8.20
CA THR A 84 -6.51 0.11 9.52
C THR A 84 -5.56 -1.06 9.76
N ALA A 85 -5.40 -1.96 8.80
CA ALA A 85 -4.53 -3.13 8.89
C ALA A 85 -3.07 -2.76 9.18
N LEU A 86 -2.59 -1.65 8.64
CA LEU A 86 -1.20 -1.21 8.74
C LEU A 86 -0.97 -0.11 9.79
N SER A 87 -2.02 0.47 10.38
CA SER A 87 -1.91 1.62 11.32
C SER A 87 -1.14 1.31 12.61
N GLY A 88 -1.03 0.04 12.98
CA GLY A 88 -0.27 -0.43 14.14
C GLY A 88 1.22 -0.68 13.88
N LEU A 89 1.70 -0.58 12.64
CA LEU A 89 3.11 -0.74 12.31
C LEU A 89 3.92 0.49 12.74
N PRO A 90 5.17 0.31 13.19
CA PRO A 90 6.06 1.43 13.54
C PRO A 90 6.24 2.40 12.38
N SER A 91 6.06 3.69 12.64
CA SER A 91 6.22 4.79 11.68
C SER A 91 5.31 4.69 10.44
N VAL A 92 4.21 3.95 10.52
CA VAL A 92 3.14 3.90 9.50
C VAL A 92 1.90 4.57 10.07
N SER A 93 1.25 5.39 9.28
CA SER A 93 -0.01 6.04 9.65
C SER A 93 -0.98 6.09 8.46
N SER A 94 -2.28 5.99 8.75
CA SER A 94 -3.31 6.16 7.75
C SER A 94 -3.39 7.62 7.30
N ALA A 95 -3.53 7.83 6.01
CA ALA A 95 -3.84 9.09 5.35
C ALA A 95 -5.01 8.88 4.35
N ALA A 96 -5.83 7.83 4.60
CA ALA A 96 -6.88 7.42 3.70
C ALA A 96 -7.92 8.52 3.47
N ASP A 97 -8.28 8.70 2.22
CA ASP A 97 -9.48 9.40 1.77
C ASP A 97 -10.64 8.37 1.71
N THR A 98 -11.87 8.80 1.70
CA THR A 98 -13.03 7.92 1.49
C THR A 98 -13.03 7.24 0.12
N ARG A 99 -12.29 7.76 -0.86
CA ARG A 99 -12.20 7.25 -2.24
C ARG A 99 -11.15 6.17 -2.43
N PHE A 100 -10.04 6.23 -1.68
CA PHE A 100 -8.89 5.34 -1.89
C PHE A 100 -8.06 5.12 -0.62
N ASP A 101 -7.30 4.04 -0.63
CA ASP A 101 -6.30 3.81 0.40
C ASP A 101 -5.24 4.92 0.39
N GLY A 102 -4.86 5.38 1.56
CA GLY A 102 -3.80 6.36 1.74
C GLY A 102 -2.96 6.04 2.97
N LEU A 103 -1.64 6.08 2.80
CA LEU A 103 -0.68 5.78 3.85
C LEU A 103 0.46 6.78 3.87
N ARG A 104 1.00 6.99 5.04
CA ARG A 104 2.32 7.60 5.24
C ARG A 104 3.25 6.60 5.90
N ILE A 105 4.43 6.45 5.33
CA ILE A 105 5.50 5.61 5.87
C ILE A 105 6.66 6.54 6.22
N ARG A 106 7.12 6.48 7.48
CA ARG A 106 8.18 7.37 7.99
C ARG A 106 7.90 8.86 7.75
N GLY A 107 6.62 9.25 7.76
CA GLY A 107 6.18 10.64 7.54
C GLY A 107 6.04 11.06 6.07
N PHE A 108 6.37 10.22 5.11
CA PHE A 108 6.25 10.51 3.67
C PHE A 108 5.03 9.83 3.07
N ASP A 109 4.46 10.45 2.05
CA ASP A 109 3.31 9.89 1.34
C ASP A 109 3.71 8.61 0.59
N ALA A 110 2.91 7.56 0.76
CA ALA A 110 3.02 6.28 0.07
C ALA A 110 1.69 5.87 -0.58
N SER A 111 0.76 6.81 -0.77
CA SER A 111 -0.58 6.53 -1.31
C SER A 111 -0.58 6.09 -2.78
N ASN A 112 0.52 6.29 -3.49
CA ASN A 112 0.72 5.85 -4.89
C ASN A 112 1.79 4.76 -5.02
N ASP A 113 2.23 4.17 -3.91
CA ASP A 113 3.34 3.21 -3.86
C ASP A 113 2.86 1.82 -3.45
N PHE A 114 1.66 1.46 -3.94
CA PHE A 114 1.08 0.13 -3.80
C PHE A 114 1.51 -0.80 -4.93
N TYR A 115 1.68 -2.08 -4.58
CA TYR A 115 2.03 -3.15 -5.50
C TYR A 115 1.17 -4.38 -5.20
N LEU A 116 0.99 -5.23 -6.21
CA LEU A 116 0.38 -6.54 -6.10
C LEU A 116 1.31 -7.56 -6.77
N ASP A 117 1.87 -8.48 -5.97
CA ASP A 117 2.89 -9.46 -6.40
C ASP A 117 4.09 -8.81 -7.13
N GLY A 118 4.51 -7.62 -6.67
CA GLY A 118 5.61 -6.86 -7.24
C GLY A 118 5.27 -6.04 -8.48
N ILE A 119 4.04 -6.10 -9.01
CA ILE A 119 3.53 -5.25 -10.10
C ILE A 119 2.89 -4.00 -9.50
N ARG A 120 3.19 -2.83 -10.07
CA ARG A 120 2.65 -1.54 -9.62
C ARG A 120 1.13 -1.51 -9.72
N ASP A 121 0.49 -1.09 -8.62
CA ASP A 121 -0.94 -0.90 -8.46
C ASP A 121 -1.20 0.45 -7.77
N ASP A 122 -0.93 1.53 -8.49
CA ASP A 122 -1.01 2.91 -8.00
C ASP A 122 -2.33 3.62 -8.33
N SER A 123 -3.34 2.89 -8.80
CA SER A 123 -4.67 3.42 -9.05
C SER A 123 -5.39 3.79 -7.75
N GLN A 124 -6.27 4.81 -7.84
CA GLN A 124 -6.99 5.34 -6.68
C GLN A 124 -8.29 4.57 -6.44
N TYR A 125 -8.24 3.54 -5.60
CA TYR A 125 -9.38 2.75 -5.13
C TYR A 125 -9.08 2.11 -3.77
N VAL A 126 -10.09 1.50 -3.14
CA VAL A 126 -9.92 0.74 -1.89
C VAL A 126 -9.76 -0.74 -2.22
N ARG A 127 -8.73 -1.37 -1.69
CA ARG A 127 -8.27 -2.72 -2.02
C ARG A 127 -8.85 -3.76 -1.08
N ASP A 128 -9.32 -4.89 -1.62
CA ASP A 128 -9.77 -6.04 -0.85
C ASP A 128 -8.57 -6.88 -0.35
N LEU A 129 -8.68 -7.46 0.84
CA LEU A 129 -7.62 -8.25 1.47
C LEU A 129 -7.87 -9.76 1.44
N HIS A 130 -9.04 -10.24 1.03
CA HIS A 130 -9.39 -11.67 1.13
C HIS A 130 -8.63 -12.57 0.15
N ASN A 131 -8.16 -12.02 -0.98
CA ASN A 131 -7.27 -12.74 -1.91
C ASN A 131 -5.77 -12.52 -1.61
N ILE A 132 -5.46 -11.88 -0.48
CA ILE A 132 -4.09 -11.55 -0.08
C ILE A 132 -3.65 -12.47 1.06
N GLU A 133 -2.47 -13.07 0.93
CA GLU A 133 -1.86 -13.91 1.96
C GLU A 133 -1.18 -13.07 3.04
N ARG A 134 -0.43 -12.05 2.58
CA ARG A 134 0.29 -11.11 3.45
C ARG A 134 0.54 -9.78 2.77
N ILE A 135 0.80 -8.78 3.59
CA ILE A 135 1.21 -7.45 3.16
C ILE A 135 2.65 -7.23 3.62
N GLU A 136 3.53 -6.86 2.70
CA GLU A 136 4.92 -6.52 2.97
C GLU A 136 5.10 -5.01 2.83
N VAL A 137 5.59 -4.35 3.88
CA VAL A 137 5.87 -2.91 3.93
C VAL A 137 7.37 -2.70 3.96
N LEU A 138 7.95 -2.39 2.81
CA LEU A 138 9.37 -2.05 2.70
C LEU A 138 9.54 -0.56 2.99
N LYS A 139 10.27 -0.22 4.05
CA LYS A 139 10.40 1.16 4.54
C LYS A 139 11.59 1.88 3.94
N GLY A 140 11.34 3.10 3.45
CA GLY A 140 12.32 3.92 2.73
C GLY A 140 12.38 3.64 1.23
N PRO A 141 13.21 4.40 0.49
CA PRO A 141 13.30 4.34 -0.96
C PRO A 141 13.57 2.95 -1.52
N ALA A 142 12.79 2.53 -2.52
CA ALA A 142 12.88 1.22 -3.17
C ALA A 142 13.05 1.31 -4.71
N ALA A 143 13.44 2.48 -5.21
CA ALA A 143 13.42 2.78 -6.64
C ALA A 143 14.29 1.84 -7.50
N VAL A 144 15.36 1.26 -6.99
CA VAL A 144 16.20 0.33 -7.76
C VAL A 144 15.39 -0.84 -8.32
N LEU A 145 14.40 -1.32 -7.58
CA LEU A 145 13.56 -2.44 -7.99
C LEU A 145 12.18 -2.02 -8.51
N TYR A 146 11.68 -0.86 -8.05
CA TYR A 146 10.30 -0.45 -8.24
C TYR A 146 10.12 0.86 -9.03
N GLY A 147 11.21 1.51 -9.42
CA GLY A 147 11.20 2.74 -10.21
C GLY A 147 10.70 3.95 -9.42
N ARG A 148 9.98 4.84 -10.10
CA ARG A 148 9.50 6.12 -9.55
C ARG A 148 8.67 5.97 -8.27
N GLY A 149 8.62 7.03 -7.47
CA GLY A 149 7.87 7.06 -6.21
C GLY A 149 8.67 6.47 -5.06
N SER A 150 7.99 5.76 -4.16
CA SER A 150 8.58 5.11 -2.98
C SER A 150 9.35 6.08 -2.06
N GLN A 151 8.83 7.30 -1.90
CA GLN A 151 9.47 8.30 -1.05
C GLN A 151 9.61 7.82 0.40
N GLY A 152 8.53 7.33 1.00
CA GLY A 152 8.51 6.77 2.36
C GLY A 152 8.74 5.26 2.42
N GLY A 153 8.45 4.57 1.32
CA GLY A 153 8.46 3.12 1.20
C GLY A 153 7.43 2.62 0.21
N ILE A 154 7.28 1.31 0.14
CA ILE A 154 6.26 0.65 -0.69
C ILE A 154 5.44 -0.35 0.13
N VAL A 155 4.22 -0.59 -0.31
CA VAL A 155 3.32 -1.62 0.23
C VAL A 155 3.04 -2.64 -0.86
N ASN A 156 3.58 -3.84 -0.70
CA ASN A 156 3.35 -4.94 -1.62
C ASN A 156 2.36 -5.94 -1.01
N ARG A 157 1.24 -6.14 -1.67
CA ARG A 157 0.27 -7.18 -1.35
C ARG A 157 0.69 -8.45 -2.08
N VAL A 158 0.93 -9.51 -1.32
CA VAL A 158 1.26 -10.83 -1.85
C VAL A 158 0.01 -11.68 -1.86
N SER A 159 -0.43 -12.07 -3.05
CA SER A 159 -1.68 -12.80 -3.24
C SER A 159 -1.57 -14.26 -2.79
N LYS A 160 -2.72 -14.86 -2.51
CA LYS A 160 -2.86 -16.27 -2.24
C LYS A 160 -2.60 -17.07 -3.52
N LEU A 161 -1.61 -17.98 -3.49
CA LEU A 161 -1.21 -18.78 -4.66
C LEU A 161 -1.85 -20.17 -4.65
N PRO A 162 -2.11 -20.78 -5.86
CA PRO A 162 -2.42 -22.20 -5.96
C PRO A 162 -1.26 -23.04 -5.46
N GLN A 163 -1.55 -24.03 -4.62
CA GLN A 163 -0.57 -24.95 -4.02
C GLN A 163 -1.17 -26.34 -3.93
N ALA A 164 -0.38 -27.35 -4.28
CA ALA A 164 -0.80 -28.74 -4.18
C ALA A 164 -1.12 -29.15 -2.73
N GLY A 165 -2.17 -29.94 -2.54
CA GLY A 165 -2.58 -30.47 -1.25
C GLY A 165 -3.22 -29.47 -0.29
N ARG A 166 -3.47 -28.22 -0.71
CA ARG A 166 -4.10 -27.20 0.13
C ARG A 166 -5.57 -27.51 0.36
N ARG A 167 -6.01 -27.43 1.61
CA ARG A 167 -7.43 -27.57 1.99
C ARG A 167 -8.23 -26.36 1.56
N SER A 168 -9.47 -26.60 1.13
CA SER A 168 -10.47 -25.56 0.87
C SER A 168 -11.08 -25.04 2.15
N THR A 169 -11.51 -23.77 2.16
CA THR A 169 -12.18 -23.16 3.33
C THR A 169 -13.43 -22.38 2.92
N LEU A 170 -14.45 -22.45 3.79
CA LEU A 170 -15.61 -21.58 3.76
C LEU A 170 -15.61 -20.76 5.05
N GLU A 171 -15.75 -19.44 4.92
CA GLU A 171 -15.77 -18.52 6.04
C GLU A 171 -17.04 -17.68 6.00
N ALA A 172 -17.75 -17.62 7.12
CA ALA A 172 -18.90 -16.74 7.33
C ALA A 172 -18.65 -15.83 8.52
N GLN A 173 -18.94 -14.53 8.37
CA GLN A 173 -18.84 -13.55 9.44
C GLN A 173 -20.17 -12.85 9.66
N GLY A 174 -20.43 -12.50 10.92
CA GLY A 174 -21.51 -11.62 11.32
C GLY A 174 -21.06 -10.74 12.47
N GLY A 175 -21.61 -9.53 12.58
CA GLY A 175 -21.15 -8.64 13.64
C GLY A 175 -21.99 -7.39 13.82
N SER A 176 -21.44 -6.47 14.61
CA SER A 176 -21.98 -5.12 14.78
C SER A 176 -22.13 -4.42 13.44
N GLU A 177 -23.00 -3.41 13.39
CA GLU A 177 -23.28 -2.61 12.19
C GLU A 177 -23.76 -3.48 11.01
N ASP A 178 -24.58 -4.49 11.31
CA ASP A 178 -25.14 -5.44 10.33
C ASP A 178 -24.10 -6.11 9.43
N LEU A 179 -22.86 -6.24 9.90
CA LEU A 179 -21.82 -6.93 9.16
C LEU A 179 -22.26 -8.36 8.83
N ARG A 180 -22.20 -8.70 7.57
CA ARG A 180 -22.45 -10.05 7.02
C ARG A 180 -21.46 -10.31 5.90
N SER A 181 -20.74 -11.40 5.99
CA SER A 181 -19.86 -11.81 4.88
C SER A 181 -19.86 -13.33 4.70
N LEU A 182 -19.60 -13.73 3.48
CA LEU A 182 -19.38 -15.13 3.10
C LEU A 182 -18.24 -15.17 2.09
N TYR A 183 -17.17 -15.89 2.44
CA TYR A 183 -16.01 -16.09 1.58
C TYR A 183 -15.69 -17.58 1.41
N ALA A 184 -15.23 -17.93 0.23
CA ALA A 184 -14.74 -19.27 -0.10
C ALA A 184 -13.31 -19.15 -0.66
N ASP A 185 -12.42 -20.00 -0.15
CA ASP A 185 -11.06 -20.21 -0.66
C ASP A 185 -10.96 -21.69 -1.06
N LEU A 186 -11.18 -21.96 -2.34
CA LEU A 186 -11.30 -23.30 -2.89
C LEU A 186 -10.02 -23.68 -3.62
N SER A 187 -9.47 -24.85 -3.32
CA SER A 187 -8.26 -25.37 -3.93
C SER A 187 -8.47 -26.79 -4.47
N THR A 188 -7.90 -27.10 -5.61
CA THR A 188 -7.93 -28.45 -6.20
C THR A 188 -6.72 -28.67 -7.10
N ASP A 189 -6.29 -29.92 -7.20
CA ASP A 189 -5.17 -30.35 -8.02
C ASP A 189 -5.68 -31.34 -9.09
N PRO A 190 -6.13 -30.86 -10.26
CA PRO A 190 -6.64 -31.74 -11.33
C PRO A 190 -5.59 -32.73 -11.86
N SER A 191 -4.31 -32.41 -11.69
CA SER A 191 -3.18 -33.28 -12.02
C SER A 191 -1.95 -32.89 -11.16
N GLU A 192 -0.92 -33.73 -11.17
CA GLU A 192 0.34 -33.46 -10.45
C GLU A 192 1.03 -32.17 -10.90
N ASN A 193 0.75 -31.70 -12.10
CA ASN A 193 1.37 -30.52 -12.71
C ASN A 193 0.46 -29.28 -12.69
N VAL A 194 -0.76 -29.36 -12.17
CA VAL A 194 -1.75 -28.28 -12.21
C VAL A 194 -2.41 -28.11 -10.86
N SER A 195 -2.26 -26.96 -10.28
CA SER A 195 -3.00 -26.53 -9.09
C SER A 195 -3.90 -25.34 -9.41
N LEU A 196 -5.15 -25.39 -8.97
CA LEU A 196 -6.15 -24.34 -9.13
C LEU A 196 -6.53 -23.80 -7.76
N ARG A 197 -6.78 -22.50 -7.69
CA ARG A 197 -7.34 -21.84 -6.50
C ARG A 197 -8.36 -20.79 -6.91
N LEU A 198 -9.46 -20.72 -6.18
CA LEU A 198 -10.51 -19.73 -6.35
C LEU A 198 -10.80 -19.08 -4.99
N ASN A 199 -10.53 -17.79 -4.87
CA ASN A 199 -11.02 -16.97 -3.78
C ASN A 199 -12.24 -16.18 -4.27
N MET A 200 -13.35 -16.27 -3.58
CA MET A 200 -14.56 -15.51 -3.92
C MET A 200 -15.40 -15.23 -2.68
N GLY A 201 -16.16 -14.16 -2.71
CA GLY A 201 -17.09 -13.84 -1.63
C GLY A 201 -17.72 -12.47 -1.74
N ASN A 202 -18.53 -12.19 -0.74
CA ASN A 202 -19.18 -10.89 -0.57
C ASN A 202 -19.20 -10.48 0.90
N GLN A 203 -19.25 -9.18 1.12
CA GLN A 203 -19.41 -8.55 2.42
C GLN A 203 -20.34 -7.36 2.30
N ASP A 204 -21.34 -7.31 3.16
CA ASP A 204 -22.23 -6.15 3.34
C ASP A 204 -22.13 -5.67 4.79
N SER A 205 -22.12 -4.36 4.99
CA SER A 205 -22.12 -3.76 6.33
C SER A 205 -22.69 -2.35 6.31
N ASN A 206 -23.32 -1.97 7.38
CA ASN A 206 -23.54 -0.57 7.73
C ASN A 206 -22.28 -0.02 8.43
N SER A 207 -22.35 1.23 8.86
CA SER A 207 -21.34 1.88 9.69
C SER A 207 -21.99 2.42 10.97
N PHE A 208 -21.18 2.64 12.01
CA PHE A 208 -21.61 3.44 13.17
C PHE A 208 -21.88 4.91 12.80
N ARG A 209 -21.47 5.32 11.59
CA ARG A 209 -21.75 6.63 11.01
C ARG A 209 -23.15 6.62 10.41
N ASP A 210 -23.95 7.64 10.71
CA ASP A 210 -25.35 7.73 10.29
C ASP A 210 -25.48 7.65 8.75
N ASP A 211 -26.29 6.70 8.26
CA ASP A 211 -26.57 6.43 6.84
C ASP A 211 -25.35 6.15 5.96
N VAL A 212 -24.31 5.54 6.52
CA VAL A 212 -23.13 5.05 5.80
C VAL A 212 -23.18 3.54 5.72
N SER A 213 -23.07 3.01 4.51
CA SER A 213 -23.08 1.57 4.24
C SER A 213 -22.04 1.19 3.19
N SER A 214 -21.76 -0.10 3.07
CA SER A 214 -20.86 -0.62 2.04
C SER A 214 -21.20 -2.05 1.64
N SER A 215 -20.92 -2.39 0.39
CA SER A 215 -21.03 -3.74 -0.19
C SER A 215 -19.80 -4.05 -1.02
N ARG A 216 -19.19 -5.22 -0.78
CA ARG A 216 -18.00 -5.71 -1.49
C ARG A 216 -18.27 -7.05 -2.15
N GLN A 217 -17.67 -7.25 -3.31
CA GLN A 217 -17.69 -8.50 -4.05
C GLN A 217 -16.28 -8.79 -4.55
N LEU A 218 -15.87 -10.05 -4.43
CA LEU A 218 -14.56 -10.53 -4.88
C LEU A 218 -14.74 -11.82 -5.70
N PHE A 219 -14.01 -11.93 -6.82
CA PHE A 219 -13.87 -13.15 -7.59
C PHE A 219 -12.44 -13.25 -8.13
N ALA A 220 -11.65 -14.20 -7.63
CA ALA A 220 -10.22 -14.29 -7.90
C ALA A 220 -9.77 -15.74 -8.18
N PRO A 221 -9.97 -16.26 -9.40
CA PRO A 221 -9.43 -17.55 -9.84
C PRO A 221 -7.94 -17.43 -10.19
N SER A 222 -7.20 -18.50 -9.91
CA SER A 222 -5.80 -18.63 -10.28
C SER A 222 -5.42 -20.06 -10.63
N ILE A 223 -4.39 -20.20 -11.46
CA ILE A 223 -3.83 -21.47 -11.90
C ILE A 223 -2.30 -21.42 -11.86
N SER A 224 -1.69 -22.43 -11.29
CA SER A 224 -0.28 -22.73 -11.42
C SER A 224 -0.11 -23.99 -12.24
N TRP A 225 0.63 -23.91 -13.34
CA TRP A 225 0.84 -25.00 -14.27
C TRP A 225 2.33 -25.23 -14.50
N GLN A 226 2.82 -26.38 -14.06
CA GLN A 226 4.16 -26.87 -14.35
C GLN A 226 4.16 -27.44 -15.76
N LEU A 227 4.45 -26.58 -16.76
CA LEU A 227 4.43 -26.95 -18.19
C LEU A 227 5.51 -27.97 -18.55
N THR A 228 6.70 -27.81 -17.97
CA THR A 228 7.83 -28.77 -18.00
C THR A 228 8.52 -28.75 -16.63
N PRO A 229 9.41 -29.68 -16.30
CA PRO A 229 10.15 -29.62 -15.04
C PRO A 229 10.90 -28.29 -14.81
N ALA A 230 11.25 -27.57 -15.87
CA ALA A 230 11.95 -26.29 -15.82
C ALA A 230 11.06 -25.06 -16.06
N LEU A 231 9.79 -25.21 -16.42
CA LEU A 231 8.92 -24.09 -16.80
C LEU A 231 7.60 -24.12 -16.03
N ASN A 232 7.40 -23.14 -15.16
CA ASN A 232 6.14 -22.90 -14.47
C ASN A 232 5.41 -21.68 -15.04
N TRP A 233 4.11 -21.78 -15.17
CA TRP A 233 3.23 -20.68 -15.56
C TRP A 233 2.15 -20.45 -14.51
N LEU A 234 2.16 -19.28 -13.88
CA LEU A 234 1.14 -18.82 -12.95
C LEU A 234 0.28 -17.75 -13.63
N VAL A 235 -1.03 -17.97 -13.65
CA VAL A 235 -2.01 -16.98 -14.11
C VAL A 235 -3.01 -16.71 -13.01
N GLN A 236 -3.26 -15.42 -12.78
CA GLN A 236 -4.17 -14.95 -11.75
C GLN A 236 -5.08 -13.88 -12.32
N TYR A 237 -6.38 -14.02 -12.12
CA TYR A 237 -7.36 -12.98 -12.39
C TYR A 237 -8.01 -12.56 -11.10
N GLU A 238 -8.36 -11.28 -10.99
CA GLU A 238 -9.11 -10.72 -9.86
C GLU A 238 -10.11 -9.70 -10.37
N TYR A 239 -11.36 -9.88 -9.98
CA TYR A 239 -12.43 -8.91 -10.09
C TYR A 239 -12.87 -8.50 -8.69
N SER A 240 -12.95 -7.20 -8.43
CA SER A 240 -13.51 -6.65 -7.19
C SER A 240 -14.46 -5.52 -7.51
N ARG A 241 -15.60 -5.48 -6.83
CA ARG A 241 -16.51 -4.35 -6.80
C ARG A 241 -16.69 -3.88 -5.37
N TYR A 242 -16.61 -2.59 -5.18
CA TYR A 242 -16.82 -1.96 -3.89
C TYR A 242 -17.74 -0.75 -4.03
N ASP A 243 -18.99 -0.91 -3.61
CA ASP A 243 -20.02 0.12 -3.53
C ASP A 243 -20.10 0.62 -2.09
N ARG A 244 -20.12 1.94 -1.88
CA ARG A 244 -20.14 2.53 -0.54
C ARG A 244 -20.63 3.96 -0.52
N THR A 245 -21.18 4.36 0.64
CA THR A 245 -21.45 5.77 0.93
C THR A 245 -20.16 6.48 1.33
N PRO A 246 -19.74 7.56 0.65
CA PRO A 246 -18.55 8.33 1.02
C PRO A 246 -18.80 9.12 2.31
N ASP A 247 -17.92 8.95 3.32
CA ASP A 247 -17.89 9.76 4.54
C ASP A 247 -16.53 10.42 4.73
N ARG A 248 -16.51 11.74 4.81
CA ARG A 248 -15.30 12.53 5.04
C ARG A 248 -15.13 12.97 6.50
N GLY A 249 -15.88 12.39 7.41
CA GLY A 249 -15.75 12.57 8.84
C GLY A 249 -16.41 13.85 9.36
N ILE A 250 -15.74 14.53 10.30
CA ILE A 250 -16.23 15.72 11.02
C ILE A 250 -15.27 16.90 10.85
N PRO A 251 -15.74 18.15 11.00
CA PRO A 251 -14.85 19.32 10.92
C PRO A 251 -14.01 19.50 12.18
N GLY A 252 -12.91 20.23 12.04
CA GLY A 252 -12.20 20.84 13.17
C GLY A 252 -12.87 22.11 13.64
N VAL A 253 -12.98 22.28 14.95
CA VAL A 253 -13.53 23.46 15.61
C VAL A 253 -12.58 23.88 16.75
N GLY A 254 -12.13 25.11 16.77
CA GLY A 254 -11.24 25.62 17.82
C GLY A 254 -9.90 24.86 17.91
N GLY A 255 -9.36 24.37 16.77
CA GLY A 255 -8.10 23.66 16.71
C GLY A 255 -8.15 22.18 17.15
N ARG A 256 -9.34 21.62 17.26
CA ARG A 256 -9.59 20.20 17.62
C ARG A 256 -10.74 19.62 16.80
N PRO A 257 -10.90 18.29 16.71
CA PRO A 257 -12.09 17.67 16.17
C PRO A 257 -13.34 18.21 16.88
N ALA A 258 -14.42 18.50 16.12
CA ALA A 258 -15.68 18.99 16.67
C ALA A 258 -16.23 18.02 17.72
N ASP A 259 -16.75 18.55 18.82
CA ASP A 259 -17.41 17.76 19.88
C ASP A 259 -18.87 17.50 19.46
N VAL A 260 -19.05 16.51 18.59
CA VAL A 260 -20.33 16.04 18.08
C VAL A 260 -20.49 14.54 18.33
N HIS A 261 -21.71 14.03 18.23
CA HIS A 261 -21.92 12.59 18.31
C HIS A 261 -21.08 11.87 17.23
N ARG A 262 -20.41 10.78 17.59
CA ARG A 262 -19.50 10.08 16.69
C ARG A 262 -20.17 9.52 15.41
N GLY A 263 -21.49 9.28 15.45
CA GLY A 263 -22.28 8.88 14.29
C GLY A 263 -22.60 10.02 13.30
N THR A 264 -22.46 11.28 13.71
CA THR A 264 -22.91 12.44 12.91
C THR A 264 -22.16 12.53 11.56
N THR A 265 -22.89 12.57 10.45
CA THR A 265 -22.40 12.75 9.08
C THR A 265 -22.91 14.04 8.45
N TYR A 266 -22.20 14.55 7.44
CA TYR A 266 -22.52 15.80 6.75
C TYR A 266 -22.63 15.62 5.23
N GLY A 267 -22.62 14.41 4.72
CA GLY A 267 -22.87 14.06 3.33
C GLY A 267 -24.35 14.22 2.95
N ASP A 268 -24.66 13.80 1.75
CA ASP A 268 -26.01 13.70 1.19
C ASP A 268 -26.43 12.22 1.18
N ASP A 269 -27.71 11.91 1.31
CA ASP A 269 -28.25 10.55 1.26
C ASP A 269 -28.12 9.88 -0.13
N ARG A 270 -27.82 10.65 -1.17
CA ARG A 270 -27.60 10.19 -2.55
C ARG A 270 -26.14 10.01 -2.89
N ASP A 271 -25.24 10.34 -1.98
CA ASP A 271 -23.80 10.19 -2.20
C ASP A 271 -23.42 8.71 -2.33
N TYR A 272 -22.59 8.40 -3.33
CA TYR A 272 -22.10 7.04 -3.55
C TYR A 272 -20.69 7.00 -4.17
N ILE A 273 -20.02 5.88 -4.03
CA ILE A 273 -18.82 5.49 -4.79
C ILE A 273 -18.99 4.05 -5.24
N ASP A 274 -18.89 3.78 -6.54
CA ASP A 274 -18.88 2.43 -7.12
C ASP A 274 -17.56 2.21 -7.85
N ASP A 275 -16.65 1.47 -7.21
CA ASP A 275 -15.36 1.06 -7.77
C ASP A 275 -15.47 -0.36 -8.33
N ARG A 276 -15.12 -0.55 -9.60
CA ARG A 276 -15.02 -1.84 -10.27
C ARG A 276 -13.61 -2.03 -10.79
N SER A 277 -12.86 -2.92 -10.16
CA SER A 277 -11.49 -3.20 -10.55
C SER A 277 -11.34 -4.61 -11.15
N GLN A 278 -10.44 -4.74 -12.11
CA GLN A 278 -10.07 -6.00 -12.73
C GLN A 278 -8.56 -6.05 -12.90
N SER A 279 -7.95 -7.15 -12.53
CA SER A 279 -6.54 -7.39 -12.80
C SER A 279 -6.31 -8.78 -13.39
N LEU A 280 -5.40 -8.85 -14.35
CA LEU A 280 -4.87 -10.10 -14.89
C LEU A 280 -3.35 -10.08 -14.73
N ARG A 281 -2.80 -11.11 -14.11
CA ARG A 281 -1.35 -11.28 -13.94
C ARG A 281 -0.94 -12.63 -14.52
N SER A 282 0.14 -12.61 -15.26
CA SER A 282 0.76 -13.79 -15.83
C SER A 282 2.23 -13.80 -15.50
N LYS A 283 2.71 -14.84 -14.83
CA LYS A 283 4.12 -15.01 -14.46
C LYS A 283 4.63 -16.32 -15.04
N LEU A 284 5.60 -16.22 -15.93
CA LEU A 284 6.38 -17.35 -16.42
C LEU A 284 7.71 -17.37 -15.68
N THR A 285 8.06 -18.54 -15.12
CA THR A 285 9.34 -18.79 -14.46
C THR A 285 10.01 -19.94 -15.19
N TYR A 286 11.19 -19.68 -15.76
CA TYR A 286 11.96 -20.67 -16.51
C TYR A 286 13.33 -20.85 -15.89
N GLU A 287 13.59 -22.03 -15.37
CA GLU A 287 14.90 -22.46 -14.87
C GLU A 287 15.77 -22.85 -16.07
N LEU A 288 16.70 -21.97 -16.42
CA LEU A 288 17.63 -22.18 -17.52
C LEU A 288 18.64 -23.31 -17.18
N ASN A 289 19.04 -23.35 -15.93
CA ASN A 289 19.84 -24.39 -15.29
C ASN A 289 19.82 -24.15 -13.76
N ASP A 290 20.57 -24.94 -12.99
CA ASP A 290 20.61 -24.87 -11.51
C ASP A 290 21.02 -23.49 -10.94
N ASN A 291 21.68 -22.65 -11.73
CA ASN A 291 22.19 -21.35 -11.31
C ASN A 291 21.47 -20.15 -11.93
N TRP A 292 20.65 -20.35 -12.96
CA TRP A 292 20.03 -19.26 -13.70
C TRP A 292 18.54 -19.46 -13.90
N GLN A 293 17.78 -18.44 -13.54
CA GLN A 293 16.33 -18.41 -13.70
C GLN A 293 15.92 -17.15 -14.46
N LEU A 294 15.02 -17.31 -15.45
CA LEU A 294 14.39 -16.23 -16.19
C LEU A 294 12.94 -16.12 -15.74
N ARG A 295 12.52 -14.90 -15.35
CA ARG A 295 11.13 -14.60 -15.00
C ARG A 295 10.56 -13.53 -15.90
N GLN A 296 9.37 -13.76 -16.42
CA GLN A 296 8.58 -12.76 -17.13
C GLN A 296 7.27 -12.57 -16.41
N THR A 297 6.93 -11.34 -16.02
CA THR A 297 5.67 -11.03 -15.36
C THR A 297 4.95 -9.93 -16.13
N LEU A 298 3.71 -10.23 -16.56
CA LEU A 298 2.79 -9.29 -17.20
C LEU A 298 1.64 -8.98 -16.22
N GLY A 299 1.37 -7.73 -15.99
CA GLY A 299 0.20 -7.25 -15.26
C GLY A 299 -0.65 -6.33 -16.11
N VAL A 300 -1.95 -6.59 -16.15
CA VAL A 300 -2.96 -5.73 -16.77
C VAL A 300 -3.98 -5.37 -15.71
N PHE A 301 -4.29 -4.10 -15.58
CA PHE A 301 -5.24 -3.59 -14.58
C PHE A 301 -6.21 -2.61 -15.22
N LYS A 302 -7.48 -2.68 -14.83
CA LYS A 302 -8.53 -1.73 -15.17
C LYS A 302 -9.31 -1.35 -13.92
N LEU A 303 -9.60 -0.06 -13.77
CA LEU A 303 -10.51 0.50 -12.80
C LEU A 303 -11.53 1.37 -13.52
N ASP A 304 -12.82 1.14 -13.24
CA ASP A 304 -13.90 2.08 -13.50
C ASP A 304 -14.44 2.52 -12.13
N SER A 305 -14.46 3.82 -11.88
CA SER A 305 -14.89 4.41 -10.60
C SER A 305 -15.83 5.57 -10.87
N ASP A 306 -17.05 5.42 -10.39
CA ASP A 306 -18.10 6.44 -10.44
C ASP A 306 -18.35 6.97 -9.03
N PHE A 307 -18.40 8.28 -8.88
CA PHE A 307 -18.44 8.88 -7.56
C PHE A 307 -19.26 10.16 -7.56
N ASP A 308 -20.20 10.24 -6.62
CA ASP A 308 -20.99 11.41 -6.31
C ASP A 308 -20.87 11.72 -4.82
N ASN A 309 -20.43 12.92 -4.47
CA ASN A 309 -20.18 13.26 -3.08
C ASN A 309 -20.44 14.72 -2.74
N THR A 310 -21.35 14.93 -1.81
CA THR A 310 -21.52 16.19 -1.10
C THR A 310 -20.72 16.15 0.19
N TYR A 311 -19.58 16.85 0.23
CA TYR A 311 -18.64 16.75 1.33
C TYR A 311 -18.44 18.06 2.07
N LEU A 312 -18.11 17.95 3.36
CA LEU A 312 -17.77 19.09 4.19
C LEU A 312 -16.42 19.71 3.77
N THR A 313 -16.37 21.03 3.79
CA THR A 313 -15.14 21.80 3.47
C THR A 313 -14.59 22.55 4.69
N GLY A 314 -15.42 22.80 5.69
CA GLY A 314 -15.02 23.48 6.92
C GLY A 314 -16.20 23.81 7.81
N TYR A 315 -15.93 24.62 8.81
CA TYR A 315 -16.90 25.14 9.79
C TYR A 315 -16.83 26.66 9.84
N ASP A 316 -18.00 27.31 9.70
CA ASP A 316 -18.14 28.75 9.87
C ASP A 316 -18.56 29.04 11.33
N PRO A 317 -17.70 29.66 12.15
CA PRO A 317 -18.02 29.94 13.53
C PRO A 317 -19.09 31.04 13.70
N THR A 318 -19.30 31.90 12.71
CA THR A 318 -20.28 32.98 12.74
C THR A 318 -21.69 32.45 12.60
N THR A 319 -21.93 31.59 11.62
CA THR A 319 -23.22 30.95 11.37
C THR A 319 -23.40 29.64 12.13
N ARG A 320 -22.33 29.08 12.70
CA ARG A 320 -22.26 27.77 13.38
C ARG A 320 -22.68 26.62 12.45
N ARG A 321 -22.33 26.75 11.17
CA ARG A 321 -22.67 25.77 10.14
C ARG A 321 -21.44 25.13 9.52
N VAL A 322 -21.62 23.88 9.12
CA VAL A 322 -20.66 23.12 8.32
C VAL A 322 -20.87 23.49 6.86
N THR A 323 -19.85 24.07 6.24
CA THR A 323 -19.85 24.38 4.81
C THR A 323 -19.59 23.13 3.99
N ARG A 324 -20.24 23.04 2.82
CA ARG A 324 -20.14 21.86 1.96
C ARG A 324 -19.89 22.26 0.49
N GLN A 325 -19.35 21.30 -0.26
CA GLN A 325 -19.26 21.33 -1.72
C GLN A 325 -19.84 20.04 -2.29
N HIS A 326 -20.29 20.08 -3.53
CA HIS A 326 -20.76 18.92 -4.27
C HIS A 326 -19.90 18.75 -5.52
N TRP A 327 -19.41 17.54 -5.73
CA TRP A 327 -18.69 17.16 -6.93
C TRP A 327 -18.98 15.71 -7.31
N GLN A 328 -18.82 15.40 -8.59
CA GLN A 328 -18.95 14.09 -9.17
C GLN A 328 -17.70 13.80 -9.99
N GLN A 329 -17.34 12.54 -10.11
CA GLN A 329 -16.22 12.13 -10.96
C GLN A 329 -16.50 10.78 -11.61
N ASP A 330 -16.34 10.75 -12.93
CA ASP A 330 -16.22 9.51 -13.69
C ASP A 330 -14.72 9.29 -13.95
N LEU A 331 -14.19 8.13 -13.57
CA LEU A 331 -12.79 7.81 -13.72
C LEU A 331 -12.61 6.43 -14.34
N THR A 332 -11.89 6.37 -15.44
CA THR A 332 -11.36 5.10 -15.98
C THR A 332 -9.82 5.12 -15.88
N THR A 333 -9.25 4.04 -15.37
CA THR A 333 -7.79 3.83 -15.38
C THR A 333 -7.48 2.47 -16.02
N ARG A 334 -6.44 2.42 -16.87
CA ARG A 334 -5.92 1.19 -17.50
C ARG A 334 -4.41 1.18 -17.42
N ASN A 335 -3.85 0.13 -16.86
CA ASN A 335 -2.41 -0.02 -16.69
C ASN A 335 -1.96 -1.36 -17.27
N VAL A 336 -0.81 -1.33 -17.94
CA VAL A 336 -0.11 -2.53 -18.41
C VAL A 336 1.34 -2.41 -17.99
N PHE A 337 1.84 -3.39 -17.23
CA PHE A 337 3.24 -3.49 -16.84
C PHE A 337 3.81 -4.82 -17.27
N ASN A 338 5.02 -4.81 -17.77
CA ASN A 338 5.76 -6.01 -18.12
C ASN A 338 7.17 -5.94 -17.54
N ASN A 339 7.55 -6.96 -16.79
CA ASN A 339 8.86 -7.17 -16.20
C ASN A 339 9.51 -8.42 -16.79
N LEU A 340 10.74 -8.29 -17.24
CA LEU A 340 11.60 -9.41 -17.62
C LEU A 340 12.84 -9.38 -16.72
N GLU A 341 13.06 -10.42 -15.95
CA GLU A 341 14.12 -10.53 -14.95
C GLU A 341 14.97 -11.78 -15.19
N LEU A 342 16.27 -11.63 -15.11
CA LEU A 342 17.23 -12.71 -15.09
C LEU A 342 17.94 -12.71 -13.74
N GLU A 343 17.77 -13.79 -12.98
CA GLU A 343 18.44 -14.04 -11.71
C GLU A 343 19.51 -15.12 -11.91
N GLY A 344 20.68 -14.93 -11.32
CA GLY A 344 21.78 -15.90 -11.44
C GLY A 344 22.68 -15.96 -10.23
N LEU A 345 23.19 -17.15 -9.94
CA LEU A 345 24.27 -17.40 -9.00
C LEU A 345 25.56 -17.58 -9.77
N VAL A 346 26.56 -16.75 -9.45
CA VAL A 346 27.85 -16.74 -10.14
C VAL A 346 28.96 -16.68 -9.10
N GLU A 347 30.00 -17.45 -9.29
CA GLU A 347 31.21 -17.37 -8.48
C GLU A 347 32.32 -16.71 -9.30
N THR A 348 32.91 -15.63 -8.78
CA THR A 348 34.08 -14.97 -9.39
C THR A 348 35.11 -14.68 -8.34
N PHE A 349 36.38 -15.09 -8.59
CA PHE A 349 37.49 -14.89 -7.65
C PHE A 349 37.25 -15.48 -6.23
N GLY A 350 36.46 -16.56 -6.14
CA GLY A 350 36.08 -17.18 -4.88
C GLY A 350 35.02 -16.41 -4.08
N LEU A 351 34.34 -15.46 -4.70
CA LEU A 351 33.21 -14.71 -4.14
C LEU A 351 31.92 -15.16 -4.80
N GLU A 352 30.88 -15.33 -4.01
CA GLU A 352 29.54 -15.71 -4.45
C GLU A 352 28.70 -14.46 -4.73
N HIS A 353 28.18 -14.36 -5.94
CA HIS A 353 27.31 -13.29 -6.41
C HIS A 353 25.91 -13.83 -6.67
N ARG A 354 24.88 -13.19 -6.13
CA ARG A 354 23.51 -13.36 -6.58
C ARG A 354 23.12 -12.13 -7.40
N LEU A 355 23.17 -12.29 -8.70
CA LEU A 355 22.87 -11.22 -9.66
C LEU A 355 21.40 -11.22 -10.02
N LEU A 356 20.81 -10.04 -10.08
CA LEU A 356 19.49 -9.79 -10.65
C LEU A 356 19.61 -8.65 -11.67
N THR A 357 19.21 -8.91 -12.90
CA THR A 357 19.03 -7.85 -13.91
C THR A 357 17.61 -7.87 -14.42
N GLY A 358 17.04 -6.70 -14.70
CA GLY A 358 15.66 -6.64 -15.14
C GLY A 358 15.36 -5.46 -16.05
N LEU A 359 14.40 -5.68 -16.93
CA LEU A 359 13.79 -4.69 -17.81
C LEU A 359 12.32 -4.56 -17.46
N GLU A 360 11.88 -3.35 -17.14
CA GLU A 360 10.47 -3.02 -16.89
C GLU A 360 9.94 -2.07 -17.96
N THR A 361 8.74 -2.32 -18.44
CA THR A 361 7.98 -1.39 -19.27
C THR A 361 6.59 -1.21 -18.69
N GLY A 362 6.08 0.01 -18.70
CA GLY A 362 4.75 0.34 -18.20
C GLY A 362 4.05 1.33 -19.11
N SER A 363 2.76 1.10 -19.36
CA SER A 363 1.86 2.02 -20.04
C SER A 363 0.62 2.19 -19.19
N GLN A 364 0.26 3.43 -18.88
CA GLN A 364 -0.85 3.76 -18.02
C GLN A 364 -1.71 4.84 -18.65
N HIS A 365 -3.02 4.65 -18.59
CA HIS A 365 -4.01 5.62 -19.07
C HIS A 365 -4.95 5.97 -17.93
N ARG A 366 -5.25 7.25 -17.77
CA ARG A 366 -6.16 7.75 -16.74
C ARG A 366 -7.05 8.86 -17.33
N ASP A 367 -8.36 8.62 -17.29
CA ASP A 367 -9.40 9.45 -17.89
C ASP A 367 -10.40 9.93 -16.83
N PRO A 368 -10.09 10.98 -16.04
CA PRO A 368 -11.04 11.58 -15.12
C PRO A 368 -11.86 12.66 -15.79
N THR A 369 -13.20 12.57 -15.69
CA THR A 369 -14.11 13.69 -15.92
C THR A 369 -14.66 14.16 -14.57
N LEU A 370 -14.39 15.40 -14.21
CA LEU A 370 -14.78 16.00 -12.93
C LEU A 370 -15.90 17.02 -13.15
N TYR A 371 -16.98 16.88 -12.37
CA TYR A 371 -18.10 17.81 -12.33
C TYR A 371 -18.12 18.51 -10.98
N THR A 372 -18.43 19.79 -10.99
CA THR A 372 -18.63 20.59 -9.79
C THR A 372 -19.95 21.35 -9.86
N ALA A 373 -20.50 21.71 -8.71
CA ALA A 373 -21.68 22.55 -8.65
C ALA A 373 -21.41 23.91 -9.33
N ALA A 374 -22.30 24.34 -10.19
CA ALA A 374 -22.26 25.68 -10.83
C ALA A 374 -22.25 26.78 -9.75
N THR A 375 -21.37 27.76 -9.89
CA THR A 375 -21.22 28.86 -8.92
C THR A 375 -22.07 30.10 -9.28
N SER A 376 -22.63 30.12 -10.48
CA SER A 376 -23.48 31.22 -10.98
C SER A 376 -24.28 30.81 -12.22
N GLY A 377 -25.16 31.65 -12.67
CA GLY A 377 -25.92 31.50 -13.92
C GLY A 377 -27.19 30.65 -13.78
N ALA A 378 -27.76 30.27 -14.92
CA ALA A 378 -28.99 29.47 -14.94
C ALA A 378 -28.79 28.11 -14.27
N GLY A 379 -29.68 27.74 -13.37
CA GLY A 379 -29.62 26.49 -12.59
C GLY A 379 -28.61 26.52 -11.45
N PHE A 380 -28.02 27.68 -11.11
CA PHE A 380 -27.22 27.83 -9.90
C PHE A 380 -28.06 27.59 -8.66
N GLN A 381 -27.54 26.79 -7.74
CA GLN A 381 -28.04 26.62 -6.39
C GLN A 381 -26.83 26.47 -5.47
N ALA A 382 -26.83 27.20 -4.37
CA ALA A 382 -25.79 27.00 -3.36
C ALA A 382 -25.91 25.62 -2.72
N VAL A 383 -24.76 24.94 -2.50
CA VAL A 383 -24.77 23.72 -1.71
C VAL A 383 -25.15 24.06 -0.27
N PRO A 384 -26.21 23.46 0.30
CA PRO A 384 -26.70 23.85 1.62
C PRO A 384 -25.67 23.59 2.69
N ALA A 385 -25.39 24.58 3.54
CA ALA A 385 -24.60 24.39 4.76
C ALA A 385 -25.49 23.77 5.86
N LEU A 386 -24.96 22.84 6.67
CA LEU A 386 -25.68 22.12 7.69
C LEU A 386 -25.38 22.63 9.09
N ASP A 387 -26.31 22.44 10.03
CA ASP A 387 -26.05 22.65 11.45
C ASP A 387 -24.98 21.67 11.93
N LEU A 388 -24.06 22.11 12.79
CA LEU A 388 -22.97 21.28 13.28
C LEU A 388 -23.44 20.08 14.13
N PHE A 389 -24.47 20.29 14.96
CA PHE A 389 -24.92 19.30 15.94
C PHE A 389 -26.13 18.49 15.49
N LYS A 390 -26.93 19.06 14.58
CA LYS A 390 -28.17 18.46 14.06
C LYS A 390 -28.25 18.68 12.55
N PRO A 391 -27.37 18.02 11.75
CA PRO A 391 -27.40 18.15 10.31
C PRO A 391 -28.71 17.60 9.74
N ASP A 392 -29.44 18.44 8.99
CA ASP A 392 -30.57 17.99 8.20
C ASP A 392 -30.08 17.54 6.82
N ARG A 393 -29.86 16.26 6.66
CA ARG A 393 -29.31 15.63 5.45
C ARG A 393 -30.28 15.59 4.27
N ASN A 394 -31.60 15.84 4.52
CA ASN A 394 -32.59 15.97 3.45
C ASN A 394 -32.38 17.24 2.63
N GLN A 395 -31.46 18.13 3.04
CA GLN A 395 -31.09 19.32 2.28
C GLN A 395 -30.04 18.98 1.19
N SER A 396 -30.47 18.19 0.22
CA SER A 396 -29.63 17.78 -0.90
C SER A 396 -29.37 18.91 -1.89
N HIS A 397 -28.18 18.90 -2.51
CA HIS A 397 -27.88 19.80 -3.61
C HIS A 397 -28.56 19.30 -4.90
N THR A 398 -29.41 20.11 -5.49
CA THR A 398 -30.14 19.83 -6.74
C THR A 398 -29.81 20.81 -7.87
N GLY A 399 -28.85 21.68 -7.66
CA GLY A 399 -28.38 22.65 -8.64
C GLY A 399 -27.63 21.99 -9.81
N ARG A 400 -27.42 22.77 -10.86
CA ARG A 400 -26.72 22.31 -12.06
C ARG A 400 -25.27 21.95 -11.76
N MET A 401 -24.84 20.77 -12.19
CA MET A 401 -23.46 20.37 -12.27
C MET A 401 -22.84 20.80 -13.60
N ILE A 402 -21.60 21.22 -13.58
CA ILE A 402 -20.82 21.59 -14.76
C ILE A 402 -19.53 20.79 -14.82
N VAL A 403 -19.11 20.40 -16.01
CA VAL A 403 -17.80 19.79 -16.21
C VAL A 403 -16.73 20.82 -15.89
N SER A 404 -15.98 20.59 -14.84
CA SER A 404 -14.88 21.47 -14.39
C SER A 404 -13.53 21.04 -14.92
N SER A 405 -13.35 19.74 -15.16
CA SER A 405 -12.13 19.15 -15.74
C SER A 405 -12.49 17.90 -16.51
N ASP A 406 -11.88 17.72 -17.67
CA ASP A 406 -11.95 16.52 -18.49
C ASP A 406 -10.56 16.32 -19.08
N ASN A 407 -9.81 15.38 -18.51
CA ASN A 407 -8.42 15.16 -18.84
C ASN A 407 -8.21 13.72 -19.31
N HIS A 408 -7.38 13.58 -20.33
CA HIS A 408 -6.83 12.30 -20.75
C HIS A 408 -5.33 12.31 -20.45
N THR A 409 -4.87 11.38 -19.63
CA THR A 409 -3.46 11.26 -19.24
C THR A 409 -2.90 9.92 -19.70
N GLU A 410 -1.79 9.95 -20.41
CA GLU A 410 -0.99 8.80 -20.80
C GLU A 410 0.38 8.86 -20.13
N VAL A 411 0.83 7.73 -19.62
CA VAL A 411 2.15 7.58 -18.99
C VAL A 411 2.87 6.40 -19.59
N GLU A 412 4.06 6.63 -20.11
CA GLU A 412 4.99 5.60 -20.55
C GLU A 412 6.19 5.56 -19.61
N SER A 413 6.58 4.38 -19.20
CA SER A 413 7.74 4.18 -18.33
C SER A 413 8.60 3.02 -18.82
N ARG A 414 9.93 3.18 -18.72
CA ARG A 414 10.91 2.14 -19.06
C ARG A 414 12.02 2.17 -18.03
N GLY A 415 12.33 1.04 -17.45
CA GLY A 415 13.36 0.90 -16.43
C GLY A 415 14.31 -0.25 -16.75
N LEU A 416 15.60 -0.02 -16.62
CA LEU A 416 16.64 -1.03 -16.67
C LEU A 416 17.35 -1.04 -15.32
N TYR A 417 17.51 -2.19 -14.71
CA TYR A 417 18.15 -2.31 -13.40
C TYR A 417 19.06 -3.53 -13.29
N VAL A 418 20.04 -3.38 -12.41
CA VAL A 418 20.95 -4.45 -11.99
C VAL A 418 21.13 -4.38 -10.48
N GLN A 419 21.16 -5.53 -9.84
CA GLN A 419 21.44 -5.69 -8.42
C GLN A 419 22.39 -6.87 -8.24
N ASP A 420 23.37 -6.72 -7.34
CA ASP A 420 24.26 -7.78 -6.89
C ASP A 420 24.19 -7.91 -5.37
N GLN A 421 23.98 -9.12 -4.90
CA GLN A 421 24.15 -9.53 -3.50
C GLN A 421 25.45 -10.35 -3.41
N LEU A 422 26.51 -9.66 -3.05
CA LEU A 422 27.86 -10.20 -2.98
C LEU A 422 28.16 -10.72 -1.59
N ARG A 423 28.45 -12.02 -1.47
CA ARG A 423 28.94 -12.63 -0.25
C ARG A 423 30.47 -12.61 -0.22
N LEU A 424 31.04 -11.74 0.61
CA LEU A 424 32.48 -11.62 0.77
C LEU A 424 33.07 -12.78 1.57
N ASN A 425 32.33 -13.23 2.58
CA ASN A 425 32.61 -14.39 3.42
C ASN A 425 31.37 -14.74 4.26
N ASP A 426 31.48 -15.67 5.20
CA ASP A 426 30.35 -16.11 6.05
C ASP A 426 29.76 -15.00 6.93
N GLN A 427 30.48 -13.90 7.17
CA GLN A 427 30.08 -12.82 8.05
C GLN A 427 29.67 -11.55 7.29
N TRP A 428 30.18 -11.32 6.08
CA TRP A 428 30.02 -10.06 5.38
C TRP A 428 29.33 -10.24 4.03
N GLN A 429 28.28 -9.49 3.83
CA GLN A 429 27.58 -9.39 2.56
C GLN A 429 27.44 -7.92 2.17
N VAL A 430 27.51 -7.64 0.87
CA VAL A 430 27.30 -6.31 0.29
C VAL A 430 26.18 -6.41 -0.75
N LEU A 431 25.23 -5.52 -0.68
CA LEU A 431 24.18 -5.36 -1.68
C LEU A 431 24.45 -4.05 -2.44
N GLY A 432 24.61 -4.15 -3.74
CA GLY A 432 24.71 -3.01 -4.64
C GLY A 432 23.64 -3.06 -5.71
N GLY A 433 23.07 -1.93 -6.08
CA GLY A 433 22.08 -1.87 -7.14
C GLY A 433 22.01 -0.52 -7.81
N LEU A 434 21.65 -0.54 -9.07
CA LEU A 434 21.50 0.65 -9.91
C LEU A 434 20.32 0.45 -10.86
N ARG A 435 19.48 1.47 -11.01
CA ARG A 435 18.41 1.51 -11.98
C ARG A 435 18.44 2.82 -12.74
N TYR A 436 18.20 2.73 -14.03
CA TYR A 436 17.92 3.87 -14.90
C TYR A 436 16.48 3.81 -15.36
N ASP A 437 15.75 4.91 -15.19
CA ASP A 437 14.37 5.07 -15.62
C ASP A 437 14.22 6.18 -16.64
N ARG A 438 13.38 5.94 -17.65
CA ARG A 438 12.79 6.97 -18.49
C ARG A 438 11.29 6.99 -18.24
N PHE A 439 10.76 8.16 -17.99
CA PHE A 439 9.36 8.42 -17.69
C PHE A 439 8.85 9.52 -18.60
N GLU A 440 7.72 9.30 -19.27
CA GLU A 440 7.06 10.23 -20.15
C GLU A 440 5.60 10.33 -19.74
N VAL A 441 5.10 11.54 -19.56
CA VAL A 441 3.71 11.83 -19.23
C VAL A 441 3.16 12.82 -20.23
N GLU A 442 1.99 12.50 -20.76
CA GLU A 442 1.21 13.36 -21.63
C GLU A 442 -0.17 13.55 -21.01
N THR A 443 -0.66 14.78 -20.98
CA THR A 443 -2.04 15.06 -20.56
C THR A 443 -2.70 16.01 -21.54
N THR A 444 -3.88 15.63 -21.99
CA THR A 444 -4.75 16.43 -22.86
C THR A 444 -5.96 16.90 -22.04
N ASN A 445 -6.17 18.21 -21.96
CA ASN A 445 -7.41 18.78 -21.45
C ASN A 445 -8.44 18.80 -22.59
N GLN A 446 -9.43 17.92 -22.53
CA GLN A 446 -10.42 17.74 -23.59
C GLN A 446 -11.34 18.96 -23.75
N LEU A 447 -11.62 19.69 -22.64
CA LEU A 447 -12.50 20.88 -22.67
C LEU A 447 -11.87 22.05 -23.45
N ARG A 448 -10.54 22.17 -23.40
CA ARG A 448 -9.78 23.27 -24.00
C ARG A 448 -9.05 22.85 -25.28
N GLY A 449 -8.91 21.56 -25.55
CA GLY A 449 -8.08 21.03 -26.63
C GLY A 449 -6.57 21.32 -26.42
N ILE A 450 -6.14 21.52 -25.17
CA ILE A 450 -4.75 21.81 -24.83
C ILE A 450 -4.06 20.51 -24.42
N LYS A 451 -2.90 20.27 -24.99
CA LYS A 451 -2.06 19.12 -24.73
C LYS A 451 -0.68 19.57 -24.22
N ASP A 452 -0.23 18.95 -23.15
CA ASP A 452 1.13 19.10 -22.62
C ASP A 452 1.78 17.73 -22.44
N GLN A 453 3.09 17.67 -22.71
CA GLN A 453 3.88 16.47 -22.57
C GLN A 453 5.20 16.80 -21.85
N ARG A 454 5.63 15.89 -20.96
CA ARG A 454 6.91 16.00 -20.26
C ARG A 454 7.59 14.66 -20.24
N ASP A 455 8.90 14.68 -20.39
CA ASP A 455 9.75 13.53 -20.16
C ASP A 455 10.76 13.82 -19.05
N SER A 456 11.13 12.79 -18.35
CA SER A 456 12.17 12.83 -17.34
C SER A 456 12.93 11.51 -17.31
N ASN A 457 14.18 11.58 -16.90
CA ASN A 457 14.98 10.40 -16.64
C ASN A 457 15.63 10.52 -15.27
N SER A 458 15.95 9.40 -14.67
CA SER A 458 16.60 9.37 -13.37
C SER A 458 17.42 8.10 -13.19
N THR A 459 18.45 8.22 -12.37
CA THR A 459 19.26 7.10 -11.92
C THR A 459 19.08 6.93 -10.42
N SER A 460 18.72 5.73 -10.01
CA SER A 460 18.43 5.38 -8.62
C SER A 460 19.45 4.36 -8.12
N PRO A 461 20.43 4.76 -7.30
CA PRO A 461 21.38 3.86 -6.67
C PRO A 461 20.90 3.34 -5.33
N ARG A 462 21.41 2.16 -4.94
CA ARG A 462 21.28 1.53 -3.63
C ARG A 462 22.59 0.86 -3.26
N VAL A 463 22.98 1.00 -2.00
CA VAL A 463 24.09 0.23 -1.43
C VAL A 463 23.73 -0.14 -0.01
N GLY A 464 24.11 -1.35 0.38
CA GLY A 464 23.95 -1.83 1.74
C GLY A 464 25.04 -2.84 2.10
N VAL A 465 25.36 -2.92 3.36
CA VAL A 465 26.27 -3.90 3.93
C VAL A 465 25.59 -4.61 5.08
N VAL A 466 25.78 -5.92 5.18
CA VAL A 466 25.30 -6.75 6.27
C VAL A 466 26.51 -7.44 6.89
N TRP A 467 26.61 -7.33 8.22
CA TRP A 467 27.62 -8.00 9.02
C TRP A 467 26.97 -8.94 10.03
N THR A 468 27.26 -10.23 9.91
CA THR A 468 26.70 -11.31 10.73
C THR A 468 27.83 -11.93 11.56
N PRO A 469 28.24 -11.29 12.67
CA PRO A 469 29.37 -11.80 13.49
C PRO A 469 29.05 -13.12 14.15
N VAL A 470 27.79 -13.39 14.42
CA VAL A 470 27.24 -14.65 14.94
C VAL A 470 25.98 -14.98 14.18
N GLN A 471 25.66 -16.25 14.03
CA GLN A 471 24.60 -16.74 13.14
C GLN A 471 23.24 -16.08 13.36
N ASP A 472 22.90 -15.69 14.61
CA ASP A 472 21.56 -15.21 14.99
C ASP A 472 21.44 -13.69 14.96
N HIS A 473 22.53 -12.94 14.68
CA HIS A 473 22.52 -11.48 14.72
C HIS A 473 23.18 -10.87 13.49
N SER A 474 22.42 -10.10 12.74
CA SER A 474 22.87 -9.35 11.56
C SER A 474 22.78 -7.86 11.79
N PHE A 475 23.88 -7.15 11.70
CA PHE A 475 23.97 -5.70 11.70
C PHE A 475 23.99 -5.21 10.24
N TYR A 476 23.32 -4.13 9.95
CA TYR A 476 23.34 -3.57 8.59
C TYR A 476 23.47 -2.07 8.59
N ALA A 477 23.98 -1.56 7.48
CA ALA A 477 23.90 -0.16 7.12
C ALA A 477 23.54 -0.05 5.64
N SER A 478 22.72 0.94 5.28
CA SER A 478 22.33 1.16 3.90
C SER A 478 22.12 2.63 3.56
N TRP A 479 22.30 2.92 2.27
CA TRP A 479 21.96 4.18 1.65
C TRP A 479 21.20 3.94 0.35
N THR A 480 20.09 4.66 0.18
CA THR A 480 19.20 4.52 -0.98
C THR A 480 18.73 5.89 -1.44
N LYS A 481 18.41 5.99 -2.74
CA LYS A 481 17.87 7.20 -3.35
C LYS A 481 16.73 6.84 -4.30
N THR A 482 15.69 7.69 -4.36
CA THR A 482 14.57 7.58 -5.31
C THR A 482 14.20 8.94 -5.88
N PHE A 483 13.33 8.93 -6.88
CA PHE A 483 12.81 10.12 -7.53
C PHE A 483 11.28 10.06 -7.68
N SER A 484 10.65 11.24 -7.73
CA SER A 484 9.23 11.40 -8.05
C SER A 484 9.10 12.45 -9.16
N PRO A 485 8.82 12.03 -10.42
CA PRO A 485 8.69 12.95 -11.54
C PRO A 485 7.41 13.78 -11.43
N VAL A 486 7.33 14.86 -12.20
CA VAL A 486 6.07 15.60 -12.38
C VAL A 486 5.05 14.67 -13.02
N GLY A 487 3.83 14.63 -12.47
CA GLY A 487 2.78 13.74 -12.95
C GLY A 487 2.98 12.26 -12.57
N GLY A 488 4.00 11.93 -11.75
CA GLY A 488 4.37 10.55 -11.42
C GLY A 488 3.38 9.76 -10.59
N GLY A 489 2.42 10.42 -9.93
CA GLY A 489 1.38 9.77 -9.13
C GLY A 489 0.06 9.52 -9.87
N LEU A 490 0.07 9.37 -11.19
CA LEU A 490 -1.11 9.25 -12.06
C LEU A 490 -2.08 10.45 -11.99
N ILE A 491 -1.69 11.54 -11.35
CA ILE A 491 -2.49 12.78 -11.36
C ILE A 491 -2.35 13.47 -12.72
N GLY A 492 -1.28 13.15 -13.47
CA GLY A 492 -0.93 13.80 -14.71
C GLY A 492 -0.28 15.17 -14.46
N ILE A 493 -0.09 15.89 -15.53
CA ILE A 493 0.31 17.30 -15.51
C ILE A 493 -0.91 18.17 -15.80
N THR A 494 -0.84 19.47 -15.52
CA THR A 494 -1.95 20.39 -15.78
C THR A 494 -1.73 21.08 -17.13
N PRO A 495 -2.46 20.69 -18.20
CA PRO A 495 -2.28 21.28 -19.52
C PRO A 495 -2.61 22.78 -19.51
N GLY A 496 -1.69 23.56 -20.11
CA GLY A 496 -1.82 25.02 -20.16
C GLY A 496 -1.69 25.70 -18.78
N ALA A 497 -1.05 25.06 -17.81
CA ALA A 497 -0.75 25.70 -16.53
C ALA A 497 0.10 26.95 -16.75
N SER A 498 -0.24 28.04 -16.06
CA SER A 498 0.60 29.23 -16.02
C SER A 498 1.87 28.96 -15.21
N GLY A 499 2.97 29.63 -15.57
CA GLY A 499 4.26 29.47 -14.90
C GLY A 499 5.01 28.23 -15.34
N ASN A 500 5.82 27.67 -14.44
CA ASN A 500 6.76 26.60 -14.71
C ASN A 500 6.40 25.23 -14.10
N ALA A 501 5.18 25.05 -13.60
CA ALA A 501 4.80 23.88 -12.80
C ALA A 501 5.02 22.55 -13.54
N ASN A 502 4.90 22.54 -14.87
CA ASN A 502 5.10 21.34 -15.68
C ASN A 502 6.58 21.12 -16.07
N ASP A 503 7.47 22.10 -15.93
CA ASP A 503 8.87 22.06 -16.39
C ASP A 503 9.88 21.74 -15.27
N LEU A 504 9.40 21.27 -14.14
CA LEU A 504 10.23 21.04 -12.96
C LEU A 504 10.99 19.71 -13.04
N SER A 505 12.20 19.72 -12.50
CA SER A 505 12.94 18.51 -12.19
C SER A 505 12.19 17.63 -11.19
N PRO A 506 12.46 16.30 -11.15
CA PRO A 506 11.88 15.42 -10.15
C PRO A 506 12.22 15.84 -8.71
N GLU A 507 11.28 15.64 -7.81
CA GLU A 507 11.56 15.58 -6.37
C GLU A 507 12.42 14.36 -6.08
N MET A 508 13.32 14.46 -5.11
CA MET A 508 14.28 13.41 -4.82
C MET A 508 14.23 13.05 -3.35
N THR A 509 14.22 11.76 -3.05
CA THR A 509 14.32 11.27 -1.68
C THR A 509 15.57 10.44 -1.47
N ARG A 510 16.25 10.65 -0.33
CA ARG A 510 17.40 9.84 0.09
C ARG A 510 17.23 9.36 1.51
N GLN A 511 17.74 8.16 1.80
CA GLN A 511 17.73 7.57 3.13
C GLN A 511 19.10 7.04 3.50
N LYS A 512 19.42 7.21 4.78
CA LYS A 512 20.46 6.48 5.50
C LYS A 512 19.80 5.67 6.60
N GLU A 513 20.17 4.40 6.72
CA GLU A 513 19.61 3.51 7.73
C GLU A 513 20.70 2.62 8.29
N ILE A 514 20.68 2.42 9.60
CA ILE A 514 21.46 1.39 10.30
C ILE A 514 20.51 0.55 11.14
N GLY A 515 20.79 -0.72 11.32
CA GLY A 515 19.94 -1.54 12.15
C GLY A 515 20.57 -2.88 12.51
N VAL A 516 19.82 -3.61 13.31
CA VAL A 516 20.14 -4.98 13.71
C VAL A 516 18.90 -5.85 13.59
N LYS A 517 19.05 -7.02 13.01
CA LYS A 517 18.06 -8.08 12.95
C LYS A 517 18.58 -9.28 13.73
N SER A 518 17.75 -9.80 14.62
CA SER A 518 18.16 -10.83 15.54
C SER A 518 17.10 -11.91 15.64
N ASP A 519 17.54 -13.15 15.57
CA ASP A 519 16.73 -14.32 15.87
C ASP A 519 17.04 -14.82 17.28
N TRP A 520 16.00 -15.10 18.05
CA TRP A 520 16.06 -15.49 19.45
C TRP A 520 15.31 -16.81 19.66
N LEU A 521 15.57 -17.47 20.79
CA LEU A 521 14.84 -18.68 21.20
C LEU A 521 14.91 -19.82 20.16
N ASN A 522 16.08 -20.06 19.58
CA ASN A 522 16.32 -21.00 18.48
C ASN A 522 15.46 -20.62 17.24
N GLU A 523 15.65 -19.41 16.75
CA GLU A 523 14.98 -18.82 15.59
C GLU A 523 13.43 -18.73 15.70
N ARG A 524 12.85 -18.85 16.90
CA ARG A 524 11.40 -18.78 17.10
C ARG A 524 10.87 -17.35 17.22
N LEU A 525 11.71 -16.39 17.62
CA LEU A 525 11.35 -14.98 17.76
C LEU A 525 12.35 -14.14 16.97
N THR A 526 11.85 -13.32 16.06
CA THR A 526 12.68 -12.38 15.28
C THR A 526 12.42 -10.95 15.79
N THR A 527 13.50 -10.18 15.96
CA THR A 527 13.42 -8.75 16.27
C THR A 527 14.19 -7.93 15.25
N THR A 528 13.68 -6.74 14.94
CA THR A 528 14.40 -5.76 14.11
C THR A 528 14.41 -4.42 14.82
N LEU A 529 15.61 -3.82 14.98
CA LEU A 529 15.81 -2.46 15.42
C LEU A 529 16.41 -1.67 14.25
N ALA A 530 15.81 -0.56 13.88
CA ALA A 530 16.28 0.32 12.82
C ALA A 530 16.35 1.77 13.31
N VAL A 531 17.39 2.48 12.89
CA VAL A 531 17.56 3.93 13.06
C VAL A 531 17.74 4.53 11.67
N TYR A 532 16.95 5.54 11.34
CA TYR A 532 16.95 6.10 10.00
C TYR A 532 16.92 7.63 9.98
N GLU A 533 17.42 8.17 8.88
CA GLU A 533 17.20 9.54 8.43
C GLU A 533 16.75 9.50 6.97
N LEU A 534 15.62 10.13 6.70
CA LEU A 534 14.97 10.20 5.39
C LEU A 534 14.71 11.66 5.03
N GLU A 535 15.13 12.10 3.84
CA GLU A 535 15.00 13.47 3.37
C GLU A 535 14.41 13.53 1.97
N LEU A 536 13.35 14.32 1.80
CA LEU A 536 12.79 14.74 0.52
C LEU A 536 13.30 16.15 0.22
N TYR A 537 14.19 16.29 -0.74
CA TYR A 537 14.73 17.55 -1.23
C TYR A 537 14.24 17.85 -2.65
N ASN A 538 14.42 19.07 -3.13
CA ASN A 538 13.73 19.58 -4.31
C ASN A 538 12.19 19.45 -4.16
N ARG A 539 11.66 19.57 -2.93
CA ARG A 539 10.22 19.54 -2.67
C ARG A 539 9.59 20.78 -3.30
N ARG A 540 8.49 20.59 -4.00
CA ARG A 540 7.76 21.67 -4.64
C ARG A 540 7.13 22.59 -3.61
N THR A 541 7.42 23.89 -3.76
CA THR A 541 6.84 24.98 -2.99
C THR A 541 6.32 26.05 -3.96
N THR A 542 5.38 26.87 -3.51
CA THR A 542 4.89 27.99 -4.32
C THR A 542 5.75 29.21 -4.06
N ASP A 543 6.14 29.95 -5.11
CA ASP A 543 6.85 31.23 -4.96
C ASP A 543 5.96 32.24 -4.20
N PRO A 544 6.40 32.78 -3.04
CA PRO A 544 5.59 33.66 -2.23
C PRO A 544 5.30 35.03 -2.86
N VAL A 545 6.10 35.42 -3.86
CA VAL A 545 5.89 36.69 -4.59
C VAL A 545 5.05 36.49 -5.83
N ASN A 546 5.23 35.40 -6.56
CA ASN A 546 4.46 35.06 -7.75
C ASN A 546 3.86 33.64 -7.64
N PRO A 547 2.63 33.48 -7.15
CA PRO A 547 2.01 32.17 -6.93
C PRO A 547 1.81 31.30 -8.19
N THR A 548 2.09 31.83 -9.39
CA THR A 548 2.10 31.03 -10.62
C THR A 548 3.41 30.30 -10.86
N ILE A 549 4.46 30.61 -10.09
CA ILE A 549 5.75 29.96 -10.16
C ILE A 549 5.87 28.92 -9.04
N THR A 550 6.33 27.74 -9.38
CA THR A 550 6.69 26.68 -8.43
C THR A 550 8.21 26.61 -8.30
N LEU A 551 8.70 26.58 -7.08
CA LEU A 551 10.12 26.44 -6.73
C LEU A 551 10.42 25.01 -6.29
N LEU A 552 11.68 24.60 -6.39
CA LEU A 552 12.20 23.31 -5.91
C LEU A 552 13.12 23.51 -4.69
N THR A 553 12.70 24.36 -3.78
CA THR A 553 13.48 24.82 -2.61
C THR A 553 13.13 24.10 -1.32
N GLY A 554 11.97 23.42 -1.28
CA GLY A 554 11.49 22.78 -0.06
C GLY A 554 12.29 21.54 0.33
N LEU A 555 12.42 21.34 1.66
CA LEU A 555 13.02 20.17 2.29
C LEU A 555 12.09 19.63 3.38
N GLN A 556 11.76 18.33 3.31
CA GLN A 556 11.11 17.61 4.39
C GLN A 556 12.06 16.53 4.91
N ARG A 557 12.12 16.36 6.21
CA ARG A 557 13.00 15.37 6.86
C ARG A 557 12.24 14.58 7.91
N SER A 558 12.52 13.27 7.96
CA SER A 558 12.07 12.38 9.02
C SER A 558 13.25 11.61 9.60
N ARG A 559 13.35 11.58 10.92
CA ARG A 559 14.31 10.79 11.68
C ARG A 559 13.57 9.90 12.65
N GLY A 560 14.01 8.69 12.85
CA GLY A 560 13.31 7.82 13.78
C GLY A 560 14.07 6.57 14.18
N ILE A 561 13.47 5.91 15.17
CA ILE A 561 13.88 4.62 15.70
C ILE A 561 12.65 3.70 15.65
N GLU A 562 12.83 2.51 15.14
CA GLU A 562 11.77 1.50 15.01
C GLU A 562 12.25 0.19 15.62
N LEU A 563 11.39 -0.41 16.44
CA LEU A 563 11.60 -1.75 17.00
C LEU A 563 10.41 -2.62 16.66
N THR A 564 10.65 -3.80 16.11
CA THR A 564 9.64 -4.83 15.89
C THR A 564 10.05 -6.14 16.52
N ALA A 565 9.05 -6.92 16.94
CA ALA A 565 9.24 -8.27 17.47
C ALA A 565 8.08 -9.15 16.99
N THR A 566 8.40 -10.30 16.40
CA THR A 566 7.40 -11.23 15.86
C THR A 566 7.88 -12.66 16.03
N GLY A 567 7.02 -13.54 16.58
CA GLY A 567 7.31 -14.96 16.69
C GLY A 567 6.78 -15.61 17.95
N GLN A 568 7.29 -16.79 18.25
CA GLN A 568 6.88 -17.62 19.38
C GLN A 568 7.76 -17.35 20.61
N LEU A 569 7.14 -16.91 21.70
CA LEU A 569 7.81 -16.67 23.00
C LEU A 569 7.98 -17.95 23.81
N ALA A 570 6.97 -18.80 23.82
CA ALA A 570 6.90 -20.08 24.53
C ALA A 570 5.95 -21.02 23.79
N SER A 571 5.80 -22.27 24.26
CA SER A 571 4.82 -23.21 23.69
C SER A 571 3.42 -22.55 23.66
N HIS A 572 2.83 -22.45 22.44
CA HIS A 572 1.53 -21.84 22.16
C HIS A 572 1.40 -20.32 22.42
N TRP A 573 2.48 -19.63 22.84
CA TRP A 573 2.48 -18.19 23.03
C TRP A 573 3.21 -17.47 21.92
N TYR A 574 2.51 -16.56 21.25
CA TYR A 574 3.04 -15.79 20.13
C TYR A 574 2.96 -14.29 20.42
N LEU A 575 3.96 -13.56 19.95
CA LEU A 575 4.04 -12.10 20.01
C LEU A 575 4.13 -11.57 18.60
N ARG A 576 3.37 -10.52 18.32
CA ARG A 576 3.58 -9.67 17.13
C ARG A 576 3.40 -8.21 17.51
N GLY A 577 4.28 -7.35 17.04
CA GLY A 577 4.15 -5.92 17.28
C GLY A 577 5.43 -5.14 17.08
N GLY A 578 5.33 -3.86 17.32
CA GLY A 578 6.44 -2.94 17.26
C GLY A 578 6.08 -1.54 17.70
N ILE A 579 7.08 -0.73 17.90
CA ILE A 579 6.95 0.69 18.27
C ILE A 579 7.88 1.54 17.42
N GLY A 580 7.38 2.67 16.94
CA GLY A 580 8.11 3.71 16.23
C GLY A 580 8.17 5.00 17.04
N LEU A 581 9.35 5.59 17.08
CA LEU A 581 9.59 6.95 17.56
C LEU A 581 10.12 7.73 16.36
N GLN A 582 9.41 8.78 15.92
CA GLN A 582 9.80 9.55 14.75
C GLN A 582 9.56 11.04 14.91
N ASP A 583 10.37 11.83 14.23
CA ASP A 583 10.16 13.26 14.08
C ASP A 583 10.21 13.61 12.59
N ALA A 584 9.03 13.89 12.03
CA ALA A 584 8.84 14.25 10.63
C ALA A 584 8.44 15.73 10.54
N THR A 585 9.32 16.53 9.96
CA THR A 585 9.22 18.00 9.91
C THR A 585 9.46 18.54 8.51
N ILE A 586 8.78 19.64 8.19
CA ILE A 586 9.06 20.49 7.04
C ILE A 586 10.23 21.40 7.48
N VAL A 587 11.39 21.23 6.83
CA VAL A 587 12.64 21.90 7.24
C VAL A 587 12.82 23.20 6.48
N GLU A 588 12.45 23.21 5.20
CA GLU A 588 12.51 24.40 4.33
C GLU A 588 11.20 24.50 3.55
N ASP A 589 10.61 25.68 3.54
CA ASP A 589 9.34 25.97 2.86
C ASP A 589 9.19 27.49 2.65
N ASP A 590 8.87 27.90 1.42
CA ASP A 590 8.70 29.32 1.08
C ASP A 590 7.34 29.90 1.47
N ASN A 591 6.41 29.07 2.01
CA ASN A 591 5.05 29.46 2.36
C ASN A 591 4.80 29.49 3.89
N GLY A 592 5.86 29.54 4.69
CA GLY A 592 5.78 29.67 6.14
C GLY A 592 5.42 28.38 6.89
N LEU A 593 5.64 27.22 6.27
CA LEU A 593 5.46 25.90 6.93
C LEU A 593 6.74 25.38 7.59
N GLU A 594 7.83 26.15 7.53
CA GLU A 594 9.11 25.78 8.13
C GLU A 594 8.97 25.50 9.63
N GLY A 595 9.53 24.39 10.09
CA GLY A 595 9.46 23.92 11.48
C GLY A 595 8.16 23.16 11.82
N ASN A 596 7.15 23.17 10.96
CA ASN A 596 5.91 22.46 11.19
C ASN A 596 6.09 20.95 11.04
N ARG A 597 5.32 20.21 11.83
CA ARG A 597 5.24 18.75 11.73
C ARG A 597 4.37 18.34 10.56
N VAL A 598 4.74 17.24 9.92
CA VAL A 598 3.94 16.64 8.84
C VAL A 598 2.60 16.13 9.39
N SER A 599 1.52 16.43 8.66
CA SER A 599 0.16 16.03 9.04
C SER A 599 -0.02 14.51 9.11
N ASN A 600 -0.91 14.05 9.97
CA ASN A 600 -1.21 12.63 10.25
C ASN A 600 -0.04 11.81 10.83
N VAL A 601 1.10 12.41 11.13
CA VAL A 601 2.29 11.73 11.63
C VAL A 601 2.43 11.92 13.12
N ALA A 602 2.26 10.84 13.88
CA ALA A 602 2.49 10.83 15.32
C ALA A 602 3.98 10.65 15.64
N ARG A 603 4.49 11.31 16.69
CA ARG A 603 5.86 11.08 17.18
C ARG A 603 6.07 9.67 17.72
N ARG A 604 5.01 9.01 18.16
CA ARG A 604 5.03 7.65 18.71
C ARG A 604 3.82 6.91 18.18
N ASN A 605 4.05 5.76 17.59
CA ASN A 605 2.98 4.85 17.22
C ASN A 605 3.47 3.42 17.27
N GLY A 606 2.55 2.48 17.37
CA GLY A 606 2.87 1.07 17.37
C GLY A 606 1.72 0.23 17.85
N SER A 607 1.93 -1.08 17.84
CA SER A 607 1.02 -2.05 18.40
C SER A 607 1.76 -3.24 18.99
N VAL A 608 1.08 -3.92 19.92
CA VAL A 608 1.55 -5.18 20.48
C VAL A 608 0.37 -6.11 20.63
N PHE A 609 0.48 -7.32 20.12
CA PHE A 609 -0.49 -8.40 20.23
C PHE A 609 0.16 -9.62 20.85
N LEU A 610 -0.50 -10.19 21.84
CA LEU A 610 -0.10 -11.42 22.50
C LEU A 610 -1.19 -12.48 22.25
N THR A 611 -0.81 -13.59 21.66
CA THR A 611 -1.70 -14.68 21.28
C THR A 611 -1.32 -15.94 22.05
N TRP A 612 -2.30 -16.56 22.68
CA TRP A 612 -2.20 -17.93 23.18
C TRP A 612 -3.01 -18.85 22.27
N LYS A 613 -2.35 -19.74 21.52
CA LYS A 613 -2.97 -20.55 20.47
C LYS A 613 -2.38 -21.96 20.44
N PRO A 614 -3.00 -22.93 21.13
CA PRO A 614 -2.68 -24.34 20.97
C PRO A 614 -3.19 -24.85 19.60
N GLU A 615 -2.70 -26.00 19.16
CA GLU A 615 -3.08 -26.61 17.87
C GLU A 615 -4.59 -26.82 17.75
N MET A 616 -5.25 -27.26 18.81
CA MET A 616 -6.71 -27.44 18.91
C MET A 616 -7.24 -26.97 20.27
N GLY A 617 -8.53 -26.69 20.34
CA GLY A 617 -9.21 -26.22 21.53
C GLY A 617 -9.33 -24.71 21.58
N TRP A 618 -9.45 -24.16 22.77
CA TRP A 618 -9.57 -22.72 22.99
C TRP A 618 -8.28 -21.99 22.68
N TYR A 619 -8.40 -20.80 22.13
CA TYR A 619 -7.31 -19.85 21.97
C TYR A 619 -7.79 -18.42 22.20
N ALA A 620 -6.86 -17.52 22.48
CA ALA A 620 -7.19 -16.13 22.70
C ALA A 620 -6.03 -15.22 22.25
N GLU A 621 -6.38 -14.03 21.82
CA GLU A 621 -5.44 -12.95 21.52
C GLU A 621 -5.91 -11.66 22.18
N THR A 622 -4.96 -10.83 22.62
CA THR A 622 -5.23 -9.46 23.03
C THR A 622 -4.19 -8.55 22.47
N GLY A 623 -4.59 -7.34 22.07
CA GLY A 623 -3.72 -6.37 21.45
C GLY A 623 -3.98 -4.95 21.88
N LEU A 624 -2.93 -4.16 21.89
CA LEU A 624 -2.96 -2.72 22.15
C LEU A 624 -2.34 -1.99 20.97
N THR A 625 -3.11 -1.09 20.34
CA THR A 625 -2.63 -0.18 19.30
C THR A 625 -2.56 1.23 19.86
N LEU A 626 -1.40 1.88 19.69
CA LEU A 626 -1.09 3.20 20.23
C LEU A 626 -0.78 4.19 19.09
N SER A 627 -1.33 5.38 19.20
CA SER A 627 -0.94 6.52 18.37
C SER A 627 -0.85 7.78 19.23
N GLY A 628 0.28 8.48 19.14
CA GLY A 628 0.46 9.77 19.81
C GLY A 628 -0.36 10.88 19.16
N GLU A 629 -0.31 12.04 19.79
CA GLU A 629 -0.87 13.27 19.23
C GLU A 629 -0.22 13.62 17.88
N ARG A 630 -1.03 14.11 16.93
CA ARG A 630 -0.61 14.55 15.61
C ARG A 630 -1.49 15.67 15.08
N TYR A 631 -1.10 16.29 13.98
CA TYR A 631 -1.87 17.37 13.34
C TYR A 631 -2.69 16.86 12.16
N ALA A 632 -3.87 17.46 11.94
CA ALA A 632 -4.73 17.17 10.80
C ALA A 632 -4.21 17.81 9.49
N ASP A 633 -3.41 18.86 9.61
CA ASP A 633 -2.92 19.70 8.51
C ASP A 633 -1.43 20.09 8.72
N ASN A 634 -0.75 20.47 7.62
CA ASN A 634 0.64 20.89 7.66
C ASN A 634 0.84 22.29 8.25
N GLN A 635 -0.21 23.10 8.39
CA GLN A 635 -0.20 24.37 9.10
C GLN A 635 -0.14 24.17 10.63
N ASN A 636 -0.37 22.93 11.09
CA ASN A 636 -0.44 22.54 12.50
C ASN A 636 -1.54 23.27 13.29
N THR A 637 -2.67 23.59 12.61
CA THR A 637 -3.77 24.35 13.20
C THR A 637 -4.73 23.48 13.99
N THR A 638 -4.88 22.20 13.63
CA THR A 638 -5.84 21.29 14.26
C THR A 638 -5.14 20.05 14.78
N VAL A 639 -5.27 19.82 16.10
CA VAL A 639 -4.66 18.71 16.81
C VAL A 639 -5.60 17.52 16.87
N LEU A 640 -5.15 16.36 16.41
CA LEU A 640 -5.79 15.06 16.63
C LEU A 640 -5.20 14.45 17.93
N PRO A 641 -6.03 14.24 18.97
CA PRO A 641 -5.57 13.65 20.22
C PRO A 641 -4.95 12.25 20.03
N GLY A 642 -3.97 11.93 20.85
CA GLY A 642 -3.43 10.59 20.93
C GLY A 642 -4.42 9.59 21.54
N TYR A 643 -4.27 8.32 21.18
CA TYR A 643 -5.13 7.25 21.68
C TYR A 643 -4.40 5.93 21.92
N GLY A 644 -5.02 5.09 22.75
CA GLY A 644 -4.75 3.66 22.85
C GLY A 644 -6.05 2.90 22.60
N ARG A 645 -6.04 1.97 21.65
CA ARG A 645 -7.16 1.06 21.34
C ARG A 645 -6.80 -0.34 21.79
N TRP A 646 -7.65 -0.93 22.58
CA TRP A 646 -7.47 -2.29 23.08
C TRP A 646 -8.44 -3.21 22.35
N ASP A 647 -7.91 -4.29 21.78
CA ASP A 647 -8.66 -5.30 21.03
C ASP A 647 -8.45 -6.68 21.69
N ALA A 648 -9.45 -7.54 21.59
CA ALA A 648 -9.37 -8.90 22.11
C ALA A 648 -10.12 -9.87 21.20
N LEU A 649 -9.63 -11.10 21.13
CA LEU A 649 -10.23 -12.18 20.35
C LEU A 649 -10.18 -13.46 21.18
N ALA A 650 -11.24 -14.26 21.10
CA ALA A 650 -11.26 -15.61 21.63
C ALA A 650 -11.89 -16.55 20.60
N GLY A 651 -11.38 -17.76 20.49
CA GLY A 651 -11.88 -18.74 19.55
C GLY A 651 -11.71 -20.16 20.04
N PHE A 652 -12.37 -21.07 19.33
CA PHE A 652 -12.29 -22.50 19.54
C PHE A 652 -12.06 -23.20 18.21
N ARG A 653 -10.94 -23.92 18.10
CA ARG A 653 -10.51 -24.63 16.90
C ARG A 653 -10.60 -26.14 17.09
N GLN A 654 -11.13 -26.80 16.08
CA GLN A 654 -11.06 -28.23 15.87
C GLN A 654 -10.43 -28.52 14.51
N LYS A 655 -10.26 -29.80 14.15
CA LYS A 655 -9.63 -30.21 12.90
C LYS A 655 -10.19 -29.51 11.65
N ASP A 656 -11.53 -29.41 11.57
CA ASP A 656 -12.24 -28.91 10.40
C ASP A 656 -13.01 -27.61 10.67
N TRP A 657 -13.10 -27.17 11.93
CA TRP A 657 -13.87 -26.01 12.35
C TRP A 657 -13.05 -25.04 13.19
N ASP A 658 -13.20 -23.76 12.89
CA ASP A 658 -12.70 -22.68 13.74
C ASP A 658 -13.84 -21.66 13.93
N VAL A 659 -14.21 -21.38 15.17
CA VAL A 659 -15.18 -20.33 15.50
C VAL A 659 -14.52 -19.36 16.44
N ARG A 660 -14.56 -18.06 16.08
CA ARG A 660 -13.91 -17.00 16.85
C ARG A 660 -14.80 -15.78 16.98
N ALA A 661 -14.63 -15.07 18.08
CA ALA A 661 -15.26 -13.78 18.35
C ALA A 661 -14.18 -12.74 18.65
N ALA A 662 -14.16 -11.67 17.89
CA ALA A 662 -13.28 -10.53 18.07
C ALA A 662 -14.06 -9.33 18.60
N LEU A 663 -13.52 -8.66 19.62
CA LEU A 663 -14.05 -7.44 20.20
C LEU A 663 -13.03 -6.32 19.99
N ASN A 664 -13.31 -5.46 19.03
CA ASN A 664 -12.49 -4.29 18.72
C ASN A 664 -12.83 -3.14 19.65
N ASN A 665 -11.84 -2.30 19.96
CA ASN A 665 -11.98 -1.13 20.84
C ASN A 665 -12.72 -1.46 22.14
N LEU A 666 -12.21 -2.45 22.88
CA LEU A 666 -12.81 -3.02 24.10
C LEU A 666 -13.27 -1.96 25.11
N THR A 667 -12.54 -0.86 25.22
CA THR A 667 -12.82 0.25 26.14
C THR A 667 -13.77 1.30 25.58
N ASP A 668 -14.28 1.12 24.35
CA ASP A 668 -15.17 2.05 23.64
C ASP A 668 -14.64 3.49 23.56
N ARG A 669 -13.33 3.64 23.39
CA ARG A 669 -12.68 4.94 23.34
C ARG A 669 -13.02 5.67 22.04
N THR A 670 -13.44 6.93 22.13
CA THR A 670 -13.51 7.82 20.97
C THR A 670 -12.11 8.23 20.55
N TYR A 671 -11.78 8.02 19.29
CA TYR A 671 -10.49 8.37 18.71
C TYR A 671 -10.67 8.82 17.24
N TYR A 672 -9.61 9.39 16.68
CA TYR A 672 -9.62 9.87 15.29
C TYR A 672 -8.52 9.14 14.53
N SER A 673 -8.88 8.43 13.44
CA SER A 673 -7.93 7.55 12.71
C SER A 673 -7.01 8.35 11.79
N SER A 674 -7.54 9.36 11.10
CA SER A 674 -6.78 10.20 10.16
C SER A 674 -7.52 11.52 9.91
N ALA A 675 -6.92 12.40 9.10
CA ALA A 675 -7.57 13.58 8.56
C ALA A 675 -7.07 13.84 7.13
N THR A 676 -7.96 14.23 6.24
CA THR A 676 -7.59 14.73 4.90
C THR A 676 -7.22 16.21 4.98
N SER A 677 -7.83 16.94 5.91
CA SER A 677 -7.57 18.34 6.21
C SER A 677 -8.08 18.68 7.61
N ALA A 678 -7.83 19.90 8.08
CA ALA A 678 -8.44 20.43 9.31
C ALA A 678 -9.98 20.40 9.28
N GLY A 679 -10.59 20.43 8.09
CA GLY A 679 -12.04 20.37 7.90
C GLY A 679 -12.61 18.96 7.71
N GLN A 680 -11.79 17.91 7.64
CA GLN A 680 -12.21 16.55 7.30
C GLN A 680 -11.43 15.55 8.17
N ILE A 681 -11.98 15.25 9.32
CA ILE A 681 -11.35 14.39 10.34
C ILE A 681 -12.13 13.10 10.48
N ARG A 682 -11.49 11.97 10.24
CA ARG A 682 -12.12 10.65 10.29
C ARG A 682 -12.22 10.16 11.72
N VAL A 683 -13.43 9.84 12.15
CA VAL A 683 -13.70 9.25 13.47
C VAL A 683 -13.37 7.76 13.41
N GLY A 684 -12.70 7.25 14.43
CA GLY A 684 -12.40 5.81 14.56
C GLY A 684 -13.59 5.02 15.06
N ASP A 685 -13.59 3.72 14.75
CA ASP A 685 -14.69 2.82 15.07
C ASP A 685 -14.94 2.71 16.59
N PRO A 686 -16.21 2.65 17.01
CA PRO A 686 -16.58 2.34 18.39
C PRO A 686 -16.23 0.89 18.73
N ARG A 687 -16.55 0.48 19.96
CA ARG A 687 -16.51 -0.94 20.29
C ARG A 687 -17.46 -1.70 19.37
N ASN A 688 -16.92 -2.72 18.69
CA ASN A 688 -17.71 -3.59 17.82
C ASN A 688 -17.32 -5.06 18.03
N LEU A 689 -18.27 -5.95 17.78
CA LEU A 689 -18.12 -7.38 17.86
C LEU A 689 -18.19 -7.99 16.46
N VAL A 690 -17.26 -8.89 16.16
CA VAL A 690 -17.28 -9.71 14.93
C VAL A 690 -17.19 -11.18 15.35
N VAL A 691 -18.09 -12.00 14.84
CA VAL A 691 -18.06 -13.46 15.01
C VAL A 691 -17.80 -14.10 13.67
N THR A 692 -16.82 -14.99 13.61
CA THR A 692 -16.41 -15.67 12.39
C THR A 692 -16.44 -17.17 12.61
N GLY A 693 -17.02 -17.89 11.66
CA GLY A 693 -16.97 -19.34 11.57
C GLY A 693 -16.25 -19.76 10.28
N THR A 694 -15.26 -20.61 10.38
CA THR A 694 -14.50 -21.17 9.23
C THR A 694 -14.64 -22.68 9.23
N TYR A 695 -14.95 -23.25 8.07
CA TYR A 695 -14.96 -24.70 7.82
C TYR A 695 -13.90 -25.05 6.78
N SER A 696 -13.07 -26.04 7.09
CA SER A 696 -11.97 -26.50 6.23
C SER A 696 -12.18 -27.95 5.80
N PHE A 697 -12.08 -28.25 4.48
CA PHE A 697 -12.36 -29.59 3.92
C PHE A 697 -11.40 -29.96 2.80
#